data_d5f7f9b1fe521647989fc4c7309d0c17
#
_entry.id   d5f7f9b1fe521647989fc4c7309d0c17
#
_cell.length_a   1.000
_cell.length_b   1.000
_cell.length_c   1.000
_cell.angle_alpha   90.00
_cell.angle_beta   90.00
_cell.angle_gamma   90.00
#
_symmetry.space_group_name_H-M   'P 1'
#
loop_
_entity.id
_entity.type
_entity.pdbx_description
1 polymer ?
#
loop_
_entity_poly.entity_id
_entity_poly.type
_entity_poly.pdbx_seq_one_letter_code
_entity_poly.pdbx_strand_id
1 'polypeptide(L)'
;MKTIDQIRWVIVLLSAWIALSTASAQEIRGVTLREDGNPVPYVGVVLRTTADSTLIAGTYSDEEGRFVLTPSGDYPEGVPLSLYCSAIGYESRTLPVTLSDEPIRIVLREQSETLSETVVFGSRIKRSAAGYVAQVRDDLITKGVNIDKTLTFLPGITHNPTGYYLNGMPIAQFYIDDRKASVSELETIPGSMVQSIEVSFIDRTGVEKTGSVVHIRLKAPETGGYYGNVRTQAIARGKYFDGVYPGAILNLRKGKTEVYANVSGFYGYDTNKQRDDTDWTSGKYLHTITTQKGKDAGINSELNVNYNFTDEHRLGAVISASYGKWDLRSEEVNSSSDKAHEYDASTTGDSHRTIWQGRLKYSYTPKSNKFDIQTWAEILSRDRDMSKRYSAPSRIGSGDEDLHQDTKMWELVVTSSQRWSDRFSSDIALVLKGSREQILSQSTLHRRQEASTAALVQNPYLMAGVSYDLEQLSLSGRLSYQGSFVTYEDRESEVVSHHNTQGPEVNVSSSYYFSPKRESGLTLSYAHRVYTFNYGMINSTKTWQDRYHYYMGNPDIKAPTDDDIRLSGNYRNLVNAWIGYSVETNPVTVGTFIDPDRPELSYTTPVNGETERWWNYGLQASYRPASWWQTRLNLNGGIGRQWGEITPGEKISVLSKRLWADWNHNISLPRDWSLFAMLYCEPTYRTYNQKYVAVYGFDTSVTKRITPTMEVSLYASYGNLRILHTYLTDAVQTYENLIPTPYVSLTFRWSFRKGRDVSVRREYTTQRYQGWQPR
;
A
#
# COMPACT_ATOMS: atom_id res chain seq x y z
N MET A 1 -5.70 16.48 35.60
CA MET A 1 -5.09 17.82 35.56
C MET A 1 -3.67 17.87 34.99
N LYS A 2 -2.84 16.82 35.07
CA LYS A 2 -1.46 16.81 34.49
C LYS A 2 -1.40 16.69 32.95
N THR A 3 -2.42 16.17 32.32
CA THR A 3 -2.46 15.95 30.86
C THR A 3 -2.79 17.21 30.05
N ILE A 4 -3.52 18.14 30.62
CA ILE A 4 -3.90 19.40 29.95
C ILE A 4 -2.73 20.39 29.88
N ASP A 5 -1.84 20.38 30.87
CA ASP A 5 -0.65 21.24 30.86
C ASP A 5 0.40 20.77 29.84
N GLN A 6 0.50 19.49 29.57
CA GLN A 6 1.38 18.97 28.51
C GLN A 6 0.93 19.34 27.10
N ILE A 7 -0.39 19.38 26.87
CA ILE A 7 -0.98 19.81 25.59
C ILE A 7 -0.74 21.33 25.37
N ARG A 8 -0.79 22.14 26.42
CA ARG A 8 -0.50 23.58 26.33
C ARG A 8 0.93 23.86 25.85
N TRP A 9 1.92 23.13 26.33
CA TRP A 9 3.33 23.31 25.91
C TRP A 9 3.56 22.87 24.45
N VAL A 10 2.87 21.84 23.97
CA VAL A 10 2.93 21.41 22.57
C VAL A 10 2.33 22.47 21.64
N ILE A 11 1.21 23.10 22.04
CA ILE A 11 0.59 24.18 21.26
C ILE A 11 1.46 25.45 21.25
N VAL A 12 2.12 25.78 22.35
CA VAL A 12 3.04 26.94 22.44
C VAL A 12 4.31 26.69 21.60
N LEU A 13 4.84 25.47 21.57
CA LEU A 13 5.98 25.12 20.72
C LEU A 13 5.61 25.12 19.22
N LEU A 14 4.41 24.68 18.86
CA LEU A 14 3.89 24.78 17.49
C LEU A 14 3.67 26.23 17.04
N SER A 15 3.17 27.09 17.92
CA SER A 15 2.94 28.51 17.59
C SER A 15 4.25 29.33 17.51
N ALA A 16 5.26 28.99 18.30
CA ALA A 16 6.59 29.63 18.22
C ALA A 16 7.35 29.24 16.94
N TRP A 17 7.06 28.06 16.38
CA TRP A 17 7.70 27.56 15.15
C TRP A 17 7.16 28.26 13.87
N ILE A 18 5.90 28.70 13.89
CA ILE A 18 5.23 29.37 12.76
C ILE A 18 5.73 30.84 12.56
N ALA A 19 6.31 31.46 13.59
CA ALA A 19 6.64 32.90 13.57
C ALA A 19 7.98 33.25 12.90
N LEU A 20 8.76 32.29 12.38
CA LEU A 20 10.17 32.51 12.00
C LEU A 20 10.48 32.61 10.48
N SER A 21 9.50 32.79 9.58
CA SER A 21 9.78 32.70 8.13
C SER A 21 9.27 33.87 7.30
N THR A 22 10.02 34.96 7.22
CA THR A 22 9.82 35.97 6.15
C THR A 22 11.16 36.40 5.57
N ALA A 23 11.46 35.95 4.34
CA ALA A 23 12.51 36.51 3.48
C ALA A 23 11.91 36.78 2.08
N SER A 24 12.13 37.98 1.56
CA SER A 24 11.67 38.43 0.24
C SER A 24 12.65 37.95 -0.84
N ALA A 25 12.15 37.29 -1.90
CA ALA A 25 12.95 36.85 -3.04
C ALA A 25 12.65 37.73 -4.26
N GLN A 26 13.69 38.06 -5.05
CA GLN A 26 13.55 38.81 -6.30
C GLN A 26 12.98 37.89 -7.40
N GLU A 27 11.92 38.31 -8.10
CA GLU A 27 11.22 37.53 -9.12
C GLU A 27 11.64 37.94 -10.54
N ILE A 28 11.82 36.96 -11.43
CA ILE A 28 11.98 37.16 -12.88
C ILE A 28 10.63 36.88 -13.54
N ARG A 29 10.10 37.84 -14.27
CA ARG A 29 8.83 37.73 -14.99
C ARG A 29 9.05 37.78 -16.48
N GLY A 30 8.19 37.07 -17.25
CA GLY A 30 8.29 37.11 -18.71
C GLY A 30 7.11 36.46 -19.40
N VAL A 31 7.18 36.45 -20.74
CA VAL A 31 6.19 35.80 -21.61
C VAL A 31 6.88 35.04 -22.73
N THR A 32 6.39 33.84 -23.03
CA THR A 32 6.82 32.96 -24.11
C THR A 32 5.86 33.08 -25.29
N LEU A 33 6.39 33.38 -26.47
CA LEU A 33 5.60 33.67 -27.66
C LEU A 33 6.11 32.85 -28.86
N ARG A 34 5.28 32.66 -29.86
CA ARG A 34 5.69 32.21 -31.22
C ARG A 34 6.23 33.38 -32.02
N GLU A 35 6.81 33.09 -33.21
CA GLU A 35 7.25 34.12 -34.17
C GLU A 35 6.05 34.96 -34.67
N ASP A 36 4.85 34.43 -34.70
CA ASP A 36 3.61 35.14 -35.06
C ASP A 36 3.02 35.99 -33.94
N GLY A 37 3.69 36.02 -32.77
CA GLY A 37 3.24 36.79 -31.59
C GLY A 37 2.19 36.09 -30.70
N ASN A 38 1.74 34.90 -31.06
CA ASN A 38 0.84 34.13 -30.23
C ASN A 38 1.54 33.52 -29.01
N PRO A 39 0.90 33.44 -27.83
CA PRO A 39 1.52 32.87 -26.64
C PRO A 39 1.79 31.35 -26.80
N VAL A 40 2.94 30.92 -26.27
CA VAL A 40 3.29 29.50 -26.16
C VAL A 40 3.12 29.10 -24.72
N PRO A 41 2.08 28.31 -24.40
CA PRO A 41 1.85 27.84 -23.05
C PRO A 41 2.79 26.71 -22.66
N TYR A 42 2.99 26.56 -21.33
CA TYR A 42 3.68 25.41 -20.71
C TYR A 42 5.14 25.22 -21.17
N VAL A 43 5.82 26.29 -21.51
CA VAL A 43 7.25 26.29 -21.79
C VAL A 43 8.00 26.11 -20.48
N GLY A 44 8.86 25.09 -20.41
CA GLY A 44 9.80 24.96 -19.30
C GLY A 44 10.83 26.07 -19.35
N VAL A 45 10.87 26.96 -18.37
CA VAL A 45 11.80 28.08 -18.22
C VAL A 45 12.72 27.80 -17.05
N VAL A 46 14.01 27.70 -17.31
CA VAL A 46 15.03 27.31 -16.35
C VAL A 46 16.10 28.38 -16.26
N LEU A 47 16.31 28.94 -15.06
CA LEU A 47 17.42 29.84 -14.75
C LEU A 47 18.66 29.04 -14.36
N ARG A 48 19.77 29.29 -15.01
CA ARG A 48 21.05 28.63 -14.76
C ARG A 48 22.24 29.57 -14.93
N THR A 49 23.37 29.20 -14.33
CA THR A 49 24.63 29.88 -14.55
C THR A 49 25.09 29.69 -16.01
N THR A 50 25.69 30.72 -16.61
CA THR A 50 26.17 30.62 -18.00
C THR A 50 27.44 29.78 -18.12
N ALA A 51 28.27 29.72 -17.04
CA ALA A 51 29.58 29.08 -17.10
C ALA A 51 29.51 27.54 -17.05
N ASP A 52 28.67 26.96 -16.15
CA ASP A 52 28.64 25.52 -15.90
C ASP A 52 27.21 24.92 -15.99
N SER A 53 26.23 25.74 -16.37
CA SER A 53 24.83 25.36 -16.50
C SER A 53 24.19 24.87 -15.16
N THR A 54 24.71 25.30 -14.02
CA THR A 54 24.15 24.96 -12.72
C THR A 54 22.73 25.55 -12.60
N LEU A 55 21.76 24.69 -12.25
CA LEU A 55 20.35 25.04 -12.07
C LEU A 55 20.16 25.93 -10.84
N ILE A 56 19.55 27.10 -11.04
CA ILE A 56 19.19 28.03 -9.94
C ILE A 56 17.72 27.97 -9.63
N ALA A 57 16.85 28.05 -10.66
CA ALA A 57 15.40 27.96 -10.50
C ALA A 57 14.73 27.49 -11.79
N GLY A 58 13.50 26.97 -11.70
CA GLY A 58 12.72 26.57 -12.87
C GLY A 58 11.24 26.76 -12.64
N THR A 59 10.52 27.11 -13.72
CA THR A 59 9.06 27.28 -13.75
C THR A 59 8.51 26.86 -15.10
N TYR A 60 7.19 26.93 -15.26
CA TYR A 60 6.51 26.76 -16.56
C TYR A 60 5.68 28.01 -16.86
N SER A 61 5.54 28.37 -18.13
CA SER A 61 4.62 29.41 -18.54
C SER A 61 3.16 28.98 -18.40
N ASP A 62 2.27 29.94 -18.11
CA ASP A 62 0.81 29.73 -18.05
C ASP A 62 0.17 29.63 -19.46
N GLU A 63 -1.17 29.64 -19.53
CA GLU A 63 -1.93 29.54 -20.79
C GLU A 63 -1.71 30.74 -21.71
N GLU A 64 -1.46 31.89 -21.15
CA GLU A 64 -1.14 33.13 -21.87
C GLU A 64 0.36 33.27 -22.11
N GLY A 65 1.15 32.19 -21.88
CA GLY A 65 2.57 32.18 -22.07
C GLY A 65 3.37 32.94 -21.00
N ARG A 66 2.75 33.46 -19.94
CA ARG A 66 3.42 34.20 -18.87
C ARG A 66 4.09 33.26 -17.88
N PHE A 67 5.23 33.66 -17.36
CA PHE A 67 5.92 32.94 -16.31
C PHE A 67 6.44 33.86 -15.22
N VAL A 68 6.49 33.32 -14.01
CA VAL A 68 7.17 33.94 -12.88
C VAL A 68 8.14 32.94 -12.31
N LEU A 69 9.39 33.34 -12.17
CA LEU A 69 10.46 32.50 -11.70
C LEU A 69 11.13 33.18 -10.51
N THR A 70 11.09 32.52 -9.36
CA THR A 70 11.66 32.99 -8.11
C THR A 70 12.94 32.23 -7.85
N PRO A 71 14.13 32.82 -7.98
CA PRO A 71 15.38 32.18 -7.64
C PRO A 71 15.39 31.78 -6.16
N SER A 72 15.65 30.52 -5.87
CA SER A 72 15.75 30.01 -4.50
C SER A 72 17.18 29.55 -4.26
N GLY A 73 17.89 30.19 -3.35
CA GLY A 73 19.24 29.84 -2.92
C GLY A 73 20.26 30.98 -3.05
N ASP A 74 21.37 30.84 -2.32
CA ASP A 74 22.52 31.73 -2.42
C ASP A 74 23.28 31.45 -3.73
N TYR A 75 23.04 32.26 -4.73
CA TYR A 75 23.90 32.29 -5.92
C TYR A 75 24.87 33.50 -5.82
N PRO A 76 26.13 33.33 -6.22
CA PRO A 76 27.10 34.43 -6.06
C PRO A 76 26.69 35.66 -6.86
N GLU A 77 26.66 36.82 -6.23
CA GLU A 77 26.44 38.09 -6.92
C GLU A 77 27.47 38.33 -8.04
N GLY A 78 26.97 38.73 -9.23
CA GLY A 78 27.84 39.03 -10.39
C GLY A 78 28.14 37.84 -11.32
N VAL A 79 27.59 36.63 -11.03
CA VAL A 79 27.71 35.48 -11.97
C VAL A 79 26.77 35.68 -13.17
N PRO A 80 27.27 35.56 -14.44
CA PRO A 80 26.40 35.64 -15.61
C PRO A 80 25.34 34.54 -15.62
N LEU A 81 24.07 34.93 -15.75
CA LEU A 81 22.92 34.02 -15.75
C LEU A 81 22.33 33.87 -17.16
N SER A 82 21.67 32.72 -17.37
CA SER A 82 20.95 32.44 -18.60
C SER A 82 19.62 31.75 -18.32
N LEU A 83 18.59 32.10 -19.10
CA LEU A 83 17.33 31.38 -19.16
C LEU A 83 17.39 30.34 -20.28
N TYR A 84 17.19 29.09 -19.92
CA TYR A 84 17.00 27.99 -20.88
C TYR A 84 15.50 27.70 -20.97
N CYS A 85 14.97 27.80 -22.19
CA CYS A 85 13.55 27.61 -22.48
C CYS A 85 13.37 26.43 -23.42
N SER A 86 12.46 25.52 -23.10
CA SER A 86 12.13 24.36 -23.93
C SER A 86 10.66 23.99 -23.84
N ALA A 87 10.08 23.62 -24.98
CA ALA A 87 8.72 23.08 -25.08
C ALA A 87 8.68 22.03 -26.19
N ILE A 88 7.75 21.08 -26.08
CA ILE A 88 7.56 20.05 -27.12
C ILE A 88 7.05 20.70 -28.40
N GLY A 89 7.76 20.44 -29.52
CA GLY A 89 7.43 21.02 -30.82
C GLY A 89 8.09 22.37 -31.07
N TYR A 90 8.97 22.82 -30.18
CA TYR A 90 9.72 24.08 -30.33
C TYR A 90 11.22 23.85 -30.17
N GLU A 91 12.01 24.65 -30.88
CA GLU A 91 13.46 24.72 -30.73
C GLU A 91 13.80 25.31 -29.35
N SER A 92 14.65 24.60 -28.58
CA SER A 92 15.06 25.10 -27.27
C SER A 92 15.95 26.35 -27.42
N ARG A 93 15.74 27.33 -26.55
CA ARG A 93 16.43 28.63 -26.61
C ARG A 93 17.13 28.97 -25.31
N THR A 94 18.36 29.47 -25.40
CA THR A 94 19.11 30.01 -24.26
C THR A 94 19.31 31.50 -24.45
N LEU A 95 18.97 32.29 -23.45
CA LEU A 95 19.09 33.75 -23.46
C LEU A 95 19.88 34.21 -22.25
N PRO A 96 20.87 35.08 -22.38
CA PRO A 96 21.48 35.73 -21.23
C PRO A 96 20.46 36.61 -20.51
N VAL A 97 20.49 36.61 -19.20
CA VAL A 97 19.55 37.39 -18.39
C VAL A 97 20.28 38.12 -17.27
N THR A 98 19.87 39.36 -17.03
CA THR A 98 20.19 40.13 -15.83
C THR A 98 18.91 40.26 -15.00
N LEU A 99 19.05 40.17 -13.68
CA LEU A 99 17.92 40.32 -12.78
C LEU A 99 17.42 41.78 -12.89
N SER A 100 16.23 41.97 -13.45
CA SER A 100 15.57 43.25 -13.59
C SER A 100 14.06 43.08 -13.43
N ASP A 101 13.35 44.14 -13.07
CA ASP A 101 11.90 44.14 -12.92
C ASP A 101 11.15 44.20 -14.27
N GLU A 102 11.84 44.32 -15.40
CA GLU A 102 11.23 44.33 -16.73
C GLU A 102 10.87 42.91 -17.19
N PRO A 103 9.64 42.67 -17.70
CA PRO A 103 9.24 41.36 -18.20
C PRO A 103 10.06 40.92 -19.44
N ILE A 104 10.60 39.72 -19.37
CA ILE A 104 11.42 39.15 -20.47
C ILE A 104 10.50 38.56 -21.55
N ARG A 105 10.77 38.91 -22.79
CA ARG A 105 10.05 38.39 -23.95
C ARG A 105 10.86 37.28 -24.65
N ILE A 106 10.32 36.04 -24.67
CA ILE A 106 11.00 34.87 -25.24
C ILE A 106 10.22 34.40 -26.45
N VAL A 107 10.82 34.46 -27.63
CA VAL A 107 10.21 33.98 -28.86
C VAL A 107 10.78 32.58 -29.18
N LEU A 108 9.91 31.57 -29.33
CA LEU A 108 10.25 30.20 -29.67
C LEU A 108 9.88 29.90 -31.13
N ARG A 109 10.76 29.15 -31.83
CA ARG A 109 10.52 28.65 -33.18
C ARG A 109 9.91 27.26 -33.14
N GLU A 110 8.93 27.02 -34.02
CA GLU A 110 8.37 25.67 -34.16
C GLU A 110 9.40 24.76 -34.84
N GLN A 111 9.62 23.59 -34.26
CA GLN A 111 10.49 22.56 -34.80
C GLN A 111 9.73 21.23 -34.85
N SER A 112 9.56 20.69 -36.07
CA SER A 112 9.06 19.33 -36.25
C SER A 112 10.23 18.35 -36.17
N GLU A 113 10.58 17.90 -34.98
CA GLU A 113 11.52 16.79 -34.84
C GLU A 113 10.80 15.46 -34.70
N THR A 114 11.13 14.53 -35.58
CA THR A 114 10.97 13.11 -35.37
C THR A 114 12.04 12.68 -34.35
N LEU A 115 11.70 12.69 -33.07
CA LEU A 115 12.59 12.24 -32.00
C LEU A 115 12.94 10.76 -32.22
N SER A 116 14.19 10.48 -32.58
CA SER A 116 14.74 9.13 -32.54
C SER A 116 14.81 8.68 -31.09
N GLU A 117 14.00 7.66 -30.79
CA GLU A 117 13.67 7.13 -29.47
C GLU A 117 14.84 6.31 -28.90
N THR A 118 15.83 6.99 -28.34
CA THR A 118 16.78 6.32 -27.44
C THR A 118 16.70 6.96 -26.06
N VAL A 119 15.56 6.81 -25.42
CA VAL A 119 15.40 7.25 -24.04
C VAL A 119 15.83 6.12 -23.10
N VAL A 120 17.00 6.29 -22.50
CA VAL A 120 17.52 5.39 -21.47
C VAL A 120 16.62 5.49 -20.24
N PHE A 121 16.03 4.37 -19.81
CA PHE A 121 15.15 4.28 -18.62
C PHE A 121 15.78 4.91 -17.36
N GLY A 122 17.12 4.81 -17.21
CA GLY A 122 17.87 5.39 -16.09
C GLY A 122 17.77 6.91 -15.95
N SER A 123 17.54 7.65 -17.03
CA SER A 123 17.47 9.13 -16.99
C SER A 123 16.14 9.66 -16.41
N ARG A 124 15.13 8.81 -16.22
CA ARG A 124 13.80 9.17 -15.73
C ARG A 124 13.63 9.00 -14.21
N ILE A 125 14.64 8.51 -13.51
CA ILE A 125 14.62 8.33 -12.07
C ILE A 125 15.46 9.41 -11.41
N LYS A 126 14.81 10.24 -10.59
CA LYS A 126 15.47 11.27 -9.78
C LYS A 126 15.49 10.79 -8.32
N ARG A 127 16.69 10.72 -7.73
CA ARG A 127 16.91 10.27 -6.36
C ARG A 127 17.10 11.44 -5.40
N SER A 128 16.62 11.26 -4.16
CA SER A 128 16.75 12.21 -3.05
C SER A 128 17.09 11.47 -1.75
N ALA A 129 17.31 12.20 -0.66
CA ALA A 129 17.49 11.63 0.66
C ALA A 129 16.33 10.72 1.11
N ALA A 130 15.12 11.05 0.72
CA ALA A 130 13.92 10.32 1.13
C ALA A 130 13.59 9.12 0.25
N GLY A 131 14.20 9.00 -0.97
CA GLY A 131 13.86 7.95 -1.90
C GLY A 131 14.11 8.34 -3.36
N TYR A 132 13.18 8.04 -4.25
CA TYR A 132 13.28 8.43 -5.66
C TYR A 132 11.91 8.69 -6.29
N VAL A 133 11.92 9.49 -7.37
CA VAL A 133 10.76 9.71 -8.25
C VAL A 133 11.06 9.13 -9.61
N ALA A 134 10.20 8.23 -10.08
CA ALA A 134 10.24 7.65 -11.42
C ALA A 134 9.19 8.32 -12.32
N GLN A 135 9.63 8.95 -13.41
CA GLN A 135 8.76 9.46 -14.47
C GLN A 135 8.45 8.31 -15.43
N VAL A 136 7.20 7.82 -15.41
CA VAL A 136 6.82 6.60 -16.14
C VAL A 136 5.83 6.86 -17.29
N ARG A 137 5.70 8.14 -17.71
CA ARG A 137 4.84 8.52 -18.83
C ARG A 137 5.20 7.75 -20.09
N ASP A 138 4.19 7.14 -20.71
CA ASP A 138 4.28 6.46 -22.00
C ASP A 138 5.46 5.47 -22.14
N ASP A 139 5.89 4.93 -21.00
CA ASP A 139 6.96 3.94 -20.96
C ASP A 139 6.41 2.53 -21.25
N LEU A 140 7.33 1.68 -21.73
CA LEU A 140 7.06 0.28 -21.97
C LEU A 140 6.50 -0.44 -20.73
N ILE A 141 6.99 -0.08 -19.53
CA ILE A 141 6.56 -0.69 -18.28
C ILE A 141 5.10 -0.39 -17.86
N THR A 142 4.46 0.57 -18.53
CA THR A 142 3.06 0.95 -18.26
C THR A 142 2.09 0.47 -19.32
N LYS A 143 2.58 -0.01 -20.46
CA LYS A 143 1.73 -0.42 -21.59
C LYS A 143 1.12 -1.81 -21.34
N GLY A 144 -0.21 -1.87 -21.36
CA GLY A 144 -0.96 -3.13 -21.29
C GLY A 144 -0.95 -3.81 -19.92
N VAL A 145 -0.48 -3.14 -18.88
CA VAL A 145 -0.46 -3.62 -17.49
C VAL A 145 -1.10 -2.62 -16.57
N ASN A 146 -1.54 -3.07 -15.39
CA ASN A 146 -2.03 -2.20 -14.33
C ASN A 146 -0.88 -1.72 -13.43
N ILE A 147 -1.20 -0.84 -12.48
CA ILE A 147 -0.21 -0.22 -11.60
C ILE A 147 0.57 -1.27 -10.79
N ASP A 148 -0.08 -2.31 -10.30
CA ASP A 148 0.52 -3.40 -9.54
C ASP A 148 1.72 -4.02 -10.29
N LYS A 149 1.56 -4.34 -11.58
CA LYS A 149 2.64 -4.86 -12.43
C LYS A 149 3.64 -3.77 -12.79
N THR A 150 3.21 -2.53 -13.01
CA THR A 150 4.12 -1.40 -13.26
C THR A 150 5.12 -1.22 -12.11
N LEU A 151 4.65 -1.33 -10.87
CA LEU A 151 5.51 -1.21 -9.67
C LEU A 151 6.65 -2.23 -9.66
N THR A 152 6.39 -3.47 -10.08
CA THR A 152 7.43 -4.52 -10.08
C THR A 152 8.57 -4.25 -11.05
N PHE A 153 8.44 -3.28 -11.96
CA PHE A 153 9.52 -2.81 -12.83
C PHE A 153 10.34 -1.65 -12.26
N LEU A 154 9.98 -1.11 -11.08
CA LEU A 154 10.73 -0.02 -10.45
C LEU A 154 11.89 -0.54 -9.60
N PRO A 155 13.01 0.21 -9.49
CA PRO A 155 14.18 -0.22 -8.72
C PRO A 155 13.87 -0.50 -7.25
N GLY A 156 14.25 -1.68 -6.79
CA GLY A 156 14.10 -2.10 -5.40
C GLY A 156 12.71 -2.59 -5.02
N ILE A 157 11.68 -2.38 -5.85
CA ILE A 157 10.34 -2.87 -5.56
C ILE A 157 10.22 -4.33 -6.00
N THR A 158 9.80 -5.17 -5.08
CA THR A 158 9.51 -6.58 -5.30
C THR A 158 8.14 -6.93 -4.73
N HIS A 159 7.51 -7.97 -5.26
CA HIS A 159 6.21 -8.45 -4.83
C HIS A 159 6.28 -9.97 -4.62
N ASN A 160 5.65 -10.46 -3.58
CA ASN A 160 5.45 -11.87 -3.30
C ASN A 160 4.03 -12.08 -2.71
N PRO A 161 3.59 -13.30 -2.39
CA PRO A 161 2.25 -13.54 -1.84
C PRO A 161 1.94 -12.81 -0.52
N THR A 162 2.95 -12.34 0.21
CA THR A 162 2.77 -11.61 1.48
C THR A 162 2.69 -10.11 1.29
N GLY A 163 3.03 -9.57 0.10
CA GLY A 163 2.88 -8.15 -0.22
C GLY A 163 4.01 -7.55 -1.05
N TYR A 164 4.10 -6.22 -1.03
CA TYR A 164 5.12 -5.45 -1.72
C TYR A 164 6.23 -5.03 -0.77
N TYR A 165 7.46 -5.02 -1.30
CA TYR A 165 8.66 -4.71 -0.54
C TYR A 165 9.54 -3.73 -1.32
N LEU A 166 10.20 -2.83 -0.60
CA LEU A 166 11.26 -1.97 -1.12
C LEU A 166 12.60 -2.39 -0.49
N ASN A 167 13.51 -2.91 -1.31
CA ASN A 167 14.79 -3.48 -0.83
C ASN A 167 14.58 -4.48 0.33
N GLY A 168 13.50 -5.28 0.26
CA GLY A 168 13.12 -6.26 1.26
C GLY A 168 12.45 -5.69 2.53
N MET A 169 12.24 -4.38 2.64
CA MET A 169 11.39 -3.80 3.68
C MET A 169 9.95 -3.73 3.20
N PRO A 170 8.95 -4.09 4.01
CA PRO A 170 7.55 -3.98 3.62
C PRO A 170 7.20 -2.55 3.19
N ILE A 171 6.41 -2.42 2.13
CA ILE A 171 5.77 -1.16 1.77
C ILE A 171 4.52 -1.03 2.63
N ALA A 172 4.56 -0.06 3.56
CA ALA A 172 3.50 0.14 4.54
C ALA A 172 2.21 0.67 3.91
N GLN A 173 2.33 1.55 2.90
CA GLN A 173 1.17 2.19 2.29
C GLN A 173 1.43 2.63 0.85
N PHE A 174 0.39 2.49 0.04
CA PHE A 174 0.28 3.07 -1.30
C PHE A 174 -0.64 4.27 -1.28
N TYR A 175 -0.27 5.30 -2.05
CA TYR A 175 -1.09 6.48 -2.26
C TYR A 175 -1.29 6.70 -3.74
N ILE A 176 -2.52 7.01 -4.16
CA ILE A 176 -2.87 7.42 -5.52
C ILE A 176 -3.40 8.85 -5.45
N ASP A 177 -2.71 9.79 -6.08
CA ASP A 177 -3.00 11.23 -6.01
C ASP A 177 -3.25 11.71 -4.58
N ASP A 178 -2.33 11.32 -3.67
CA ASP A 178 -2.38 11.62 -2.23
C ASP A 178 -3.52 10.95 -1.44
N ARG A 179 -4.19 9.95 -2.00
CA ARG A 179 -5.21 9.12 -1.36
C ARG A 179 -4.62 7.74 -1.02
N LYS A 180 -4.87 7.25 0.19
CA LYS A 180 -4.53 5.85 0.55
C LYS A 180 -5.23 4.89 -0.42
N ALA A 181 -4.47 3.98 -0.98
CA ALA A 181 -4.95 2.97 -1.91
C ALA A 181 -4.67 1.56 -1.39
N SER A 182 -5.56 0.64 -1.70
CA SER A 182 -5.36 -0.79 -1.44
C SER A 182 -4.60 -1.44 -2.60
N VAL A 183 -3.97 -2.58 -2.36
CA VAL A 183 -3.33 -3.39 -3.41
C VAL A 183 -4.36 -3.77 -4.49
N SER A 184 -5.56 -4.16 -4.09
CA SER A 184 -6.65 -4.48 -5.04
C SER A 184 -7.04 -3.29 -5.94
N GLU A 185 -6.86 -2.06 -5.47
CA GLU A 185 -7.07 -0.88 -6.31
C GLU A 185 -5.93 -0.69 -7.32
N LEU A 186 -4.68 -0.96 -6.96
CA LEU A 186 -3.55 -0.93 -7.89
C LEU A 186 -3.74 -1.90 -9.07
N GLU A 187 -4.34 -3.06 -8.81
CA GLU A 187 -4.67 -4.07 -9.82
C GLU A 187 -5.75 -3.62 -10.79
N THR A 188 -6.43 -2.52 -10.51
CA THR A 188 -7.58 -2.06 -11.29
C THR A 188 -7.27 -0.86 -12.18
N ILE A 189 -6.22 -0.12 -11.89
CA ILE A 189 -5.87 1.12 -12.61
C ILE A 189 -4.77 0.83 -13.64
N PRO A 190 -4.95 1.22 -14.91
CA PRO A 190 -3.93 1.02 -15.94
C PRO A 190 -2.63 1.74 -15.62
N GLY A 191 -1.51 1.08 -15.86
CA GLY A 191 -0.21 1.71 -15.78
C GLY A 191 -0.06 2.89 -16.73
N SER A 192 -0.72 2.87 -17.87
CA SER A 192 -0.73 3.97 -18.85
C SER A 192 -1.33 5.28 -18.32
N MET A 193 -2.12 5.22 -17.23
CA MET A 193 -2.63 6.41 -16.53
C MET A 193 -1.63 7.05 -15.59
N VAL A 194 -0.53 6.38 -15.30
CA VAL A 194 0.48 6.88 -14.36
C VAL A 194 1.31 7.98 -15.02
N GLN A 195 1.51 9.07 -14.30
CA GLN A 195 2.42 10.16 -14.66
C GLN A 195 3.79 9.94 -14.01
N SER A 196 3.79 9.70 -12.70
CA SER A 196 5.02 9.48 -11.94
C SER A 196 4.73 8.61 -10.72
N ILE A 197 5.77 7.96 -10.23
CA ILE A 197 5.73 7.16 -9.00
C ILE A 197 6.87 7.64 -8.12
N GLU A 198 6.54 8.14 -6.94
CA GLU A 198 7.48 8.46 -5.88
C GLU A 198 7.56 7.30 -4.91
N VAL A 199 8.77 6.85 -4.65
CA VAL A 199 9.07 5.76 -3.71
C VAL A 199 9.90 6.35 -2.58
N SER A 200 9.36 6.33 -1.37
CA SER A 200 10.01 6.88 -0.19
C SER A 200 10.42 5.77 0.78
N PHE A 201 11.66 5.83 1.25
CA PHE A 201 12.17 4.90 2.26
C PHE A 201 11.55 5.13 3.64
N ILE A 202 11.06 6.35 3.87
CA ILE A 202 10.44 6.79 5.11
C ILE A 202 9.17 7.56 4.77
N ASP A 203 8.06 7.29 5.46
CA ASP A 203 6.84 8.10 5.31
C ASP A 203 7.06 9.48 5.95
N ARG A 204 7.20 10.50 5.12
CA ARG A 204 7.36 11.89 5.53
C ARG A 204 6.03 12.54 5.91
N THR A 205 4.90 11.98 5.51
CA THR A 205 3.58 12.47 5.92
C THR A 205 3.29 12.18 7.38
N GLY A 206 4.03 11.23 7.99
CA GLY A 206 3.90 10.86 9.40
C GLY A 206 2.62 10.07 9.70
N VAL A 207 1.82 9.74 8.70
CA VAL A 207 0.55 9.03 8.89
C VAL A 207 0.77 7.55 9.10
N GLU A 208 1.74 6.98 8.39
CA GLU A 208 2.13 5.58 8.56
C GLU A 208 3.35 5.47 9.46
N LYS A 209 3.23 4.63 10.47
CA LYS A 209 4.21 4.52 11.55
C LYS A 209 5.56 4.01 11.10
N THR A 210 5.58 2.98 10.26
CA THR A 210 6.81 2.28 9.89
C THR A 210 6.75 1.76 8.46
N GLY A 211 7.90 1.72 7.79
CA GLY A 211 8.04 1.17 6.46
C GLY A 211 8.18 2.22 5.37
N SER A 212 8.33 1.71 4.16
CA SER A 212 8.39 2.52 2.95
C SER A 212 6.99 2.86 2.46
N VAL A 213 6.86 3.95 1.71
CA VAL A 213 5.59 4.35 1.09
C VAL A 213 5.77 4.63 -0.39
N VAL A 214 4.71 4.44 -1.15
CA VAL A 214 4.69 4.66 -2.60
C VAL A 214 3.56 5.62 -2.95
N HIS A 215 3.90 6.77 -3.53
CA HIS A 215 2.95 7.76 -4.02
C HIS A 215 2.86 7.70 -5.54
N ILE A 216 1.71 7.41 -6.07
CA ILE A 216 1.41 7.28 -7.50
C ILE A 216 0.63 8.51 -7.93
N ARG A 217 1.17 9.23 -8.91
CA ARG A 217 0.50 10.37 -9.54
C ARG A 217 -0.09 9.91 -10.86
N LEU A 218 -1.39 10.10 -11.03
CA LEU A 218 -2.06 9.81 -12.28
C LEU A 218 -2.00 11.03 -13.21
N LYS A 219 -2.02 10.77 -14.51
CA LYS A 219 -2.22 11.81 -15.55
C LYS A 219 -3.58 12.46 -15.30
N ALA A 220 -3.60 13.76 -15.25
CA ALA A 220 -4.82 14.51 -14.98
C ALA A 220 -4.89 15.76 -15.86
N PRO A 221 -6.09 16.25 -16.25
CA PRO A 221 -6.25 17.44 -17.06
C PRO A 221 -5.81 18.73 -16.32
N GLU A 222 -5.05 19.67 -16.91
CA GLU A 222 -4.45 20.85 -16.22
C GLU A 222 -5.38 22.06 -16.08
N THR A 223 -6.38 22.21 -16.90
CA THR A 223 -7.29 23.37 -16.88
C THR A 223 -8.69 22.92 -17.17
N GLY A 224 -9.61 23.14 -16.27
CA GLY A 224 -11.05 22.90 -16.40
C GLY A 224 -11.47 21.78 -17.38
N GLY A 225 -12.03 20.70 -16.91
CA GLY A 225 -12.41 19.58 -17.76
C GLY A 225 -12.79 18.36 -16.94
N TYR A 226 -12.94 17.24 -17.61
CA TYR A 226 -13.21 15.96 -16.96
C TYR A 226 -12.38 14.83 -17.58
N TYR A 227 -12.10 13.85 -16.76
CA TYR A 227 -11.55 12.57 -17.15
C TYR A 227 -12.38 11.49 -16.48
N GLY A 228 -12.71 10.43 -17.22
CA GLY A 228 -13.43 9.29 -16.66
C GLY A 228 -12.96 7.98 -17.26
N ASN A 229 -13.26 6.91 -16.53
CA ASN A 229 -12.98 5.55 -16.92
C ASN A 229 -14.16 4.67 -16.49
N VAL A 230 -14.66 3.86 -17.42
CA VAL A 230 -15.62 2.78 -17.16
C VAL A 230 -14.93 1.47 -17.48
N ARG A 231 -15.02 0.51 -16.56
CA ARG A 231 -14.47 -0.83 -16.77
C ARG A 231 -15.44 -1.89 -16.32
N THR A 232 -15.33 -3.05 -16.92
CA THR A 232 -15.92 -4.28 -16.40
C THR A 232 -14.94 -5.42 -16.57
N GLN A 233 -14.89 -6.31 -15.58
CA GLN A 233 -14.05 -7.49 -15.60
C GLN A 233 -14.91 -8.71 -15.30
N ALA A 234 -14.83 -9.73 -16.13
CA ALA A 234 -15.42 -11.03 -15.88
C ALA A 234 -14.32 -12.03 -15.54
N ILE A 235 -14.55 -12.83 -14.52
CA ILE A 235 -13.56 -13.76 -13.95
C ILE A 235 -14.10 -15.17 -13.96
N ALA A 236 -13.26 -16.12 -14.37
CA ALA A 236 -13.52 -17.55 -14.27
C ALA A 236 -12.31 -18.29 -13.68
N ARG A 237 -12.57 -19.34 -12.90
CA ARG A 237 -11.57 -20.19 -12.26
C ARG A 237 -11.86 -21.65 -12.60
N GLY A 238 -11.05 -22.22 -13.51
CA GLY A 238 -11.35 -23.52 -14.07
C GLY A 238 -12.72 -23.56 -14.75
N LYS A 239 -13.61 -24.42 -14.26
CA LYS A 239 -15.02 -24.53 -14.73
C LYS A 239 -16.00 -23.63 -14.01
N TYR A 240 -15.56 -22.85 -13.05
CA TYR A 240 -16.39 -21.99 -12.21
C TYR A 240 -16.34 -20.55 -12.71
N PHE A 241 -17.49 -19.91 -12.79
CA PHE A 241 -17.58 -18.48 -13.03
C PHE A 241 -17.54 -17.75 -11.69
N ASP A 242 -16.47 -16.98 -11.45
CA ASP A 242 -16.28 -16.27 -10.19
C ASP A 242 -17.11 -14.98 -10.12
N GLY A 243 -17.29 -14.28 -11.25
CA GLY A 243 -18.16 -13.10 -11.23
C GLY A 243 -17.80 -11.99 -12.20
N VAL A 244 -18.50 -10.87 -12.00
CA VAL A 244 -18.30 -9.62 -12.74
C VAL A 244 -18.02 -8.47 -11.78
N TYR A 245 -17.12 -7.56 -12.19
CA TYR A 245 -16.60 -6.45 -11.40
C TYR A 245 -16.70 -5.14 -12.20
N PRO A 246 -17.89 -4.54 -12.28
CA PRO A 246 -18.06 -3.23 -12.92
C PRO A 246 -17.49 -2.11 -12.07
N GLY A 247 -17.00 -1.05 -12.72
CA GLY A 247 -16.54 0.15 -12.04
C GLY A 247 -16.50 1.37 -12.94
N ALA A 248 -16.67 2.53 -12.35
CA ALA A 248 -16.57 3.82 -13.01
C ALA A 248 -15.88 4.84 -12.11
N ILE A 249 -14.99 5.61 -12.71
CA ILE A 249 -14.28 6.72 -12.06
C ILE A 249 -14.53 7.98 -12.89
N LEU A 250 -14.81 9.08 -12.20
CA LEU A 250 -14.94 10.40 -12.80
C LEU A 250 -14.09 11.40 -12.01
N ASN A 251 -13.29 12.17 -12.71
CA ASN A 251 -12.61 13.35 -12.20
C ASN A 251 -13.12 14.57 -12.97
N LEU A 252 -13.51 15.59 -12.25
CA LEU A 252 -14.00 16.85 -12.79
C LEU A 252 -13.30 18.00 -12.11
N ARG A 253 -12.82 18.97 -12.89
CA ARG A 253 -12.39 20.26 -12.37
C ARG A 253 -13.15 21.39 -13.06
N LYS A 254 -13.66 22.34 -12.26
CA LYS A 254 -14.30 23.55 -12.76
C LYS A 254 -13.94 24.72 -11.85
N GLY A 255 -13.10 25.62 -12.35
CA GLY A 255 -12.59 26.74 -11.57
C GLY A 255 -11.84 26.28 -10.31
N LYS A 256 -12.32 26.72 -9.14
CA LYS A 256 -11.76 26.41 -7.82
C LYS A 256 -12.21 25.06 -7.24
N THR A 257 -13.12 24.36 -7.91
CA THR A 257 -13.71 23.10 -7.43
C THR A 257 -13.14 21.93 -8.18
N GLU A 258 -12.74 20.90 -7.45
CA GLU A 258 -12.32 19.59 -7.96
C GLU A 258 -13.23 18.52 -7.37
N VAL A 259 -13.72 17.62 -8.20
CA VAL A 259 -14.59 16.51 -7.79
C VAL A 259 -14.02 15.20 -8.29
N TYR A 260 -13.90 14.23 -7.42
CA TYR A 260 -13.62 12.85 -7.75
C TYR A 260 -14.79 11.99 -7.30
N ALA A 261 -15.27 11.14 -8.18
CA ALA A 261 -16.27 10.14 -7.85
C ALA A 261 -15.81 8.76 -8.33
N ASN A 262 -15.97 7.77 -7.49
CA ASN A 262 -15.70 6.36 -7.79
C ASN A 262 -16.91 5.52 -7.37
N VAL A 263 -17.39 4.68 -8.27
CA VAL A 263 -18.37 3.65 -7.96
C VAL A 263 -17.85 2.34 -8.53
N SER A 264 -17.83 1.30 -7.71
CA SER A 264 -17.45 -0.04 -8.13
C SER A 264 -18.36 -1.07 -7.47
N GLY A 265 -18.68 -2.11 -8.20
CA GLY A 265 -19.47 -3.22 -7.70
C GLY A 265 -18.78 -4.55 -7.96
N PHE A 266 -19.31 -5.58 -7.34
CA PHE A 266 -19.00 -6.96 -7.66
C PHE A 266 -20.25 -7.79 -7.48
N TYR A 267 -20.37 -8.81 -8.32
CA TYR A 267 -21.38 -9.84 -8.21
C TYR A 267 -20.78 -11.14 -8.72
N GLY A 268 -20.74 -12.14 -7.87
CA GLY A 268 -20.10 -13.39 -8.23
C GLY A 268 -20.37 -14.53 -7.28
N TYR A 269 -19.55 -15.55 -7.44
CA TYR A 269 -19.57 -16.76 -6.63
C TYR A 269 -18.20 -16.99 -6.04
N ASP A 270 -18.15 -17.11 -4.72
CA ASP A 270 -16.97 -17.61 -4.03
C ASP A 270 -17.08 -19.14 -3.94
N THR A 271 -16.20 -19.82 -4.68
CA THR A 271 -16.13 -21.29 -4.65
C THR A 271 -14.75 -21.69 -4.13
N ASN A 272 -14.75 -22.41 -3.03
CA ASN A 272 -13.54 -23.00 -2.43
C ASN A 272 -13.72 -24.48 -2.22
N LYS A 273 -12.65 -25.25 -2.39
CA LYS A 273 -12.58 -26.66 -2.00
C LYS A 273 -11.25 -26.89 -1.33
N GLN A 274 -11.29 -27.36 -0.11
CA GLN A 274 -10.10 -27.61 0.70
C GLN A 274 -10.13 -29.00 1.30
N ARG A 275 -8.95 -29.50 1.61
CA ARG A 275 -8.75 -30.70 2.43
C ARG A 275 -7.99 -30.28 3.68
N ASP A 276 -8.49 -30.73 4.82
CA ASP A 276 -7.87 -30.60 6.13
C ASP A 276 -7.72 -31.98 6.71
N ASP A 277 -6.49 -32.48 6.78
CA ASP A 277 -6.16 -33.79 7.31
C ASP A 277 -5.43 -33.62 8.63
N THR A 278 -5.85 -34.35 9.66
CA THR A 278 -5.13 -34.47 10.93
C THR A 278 -4.78 -35.94 11.15
N ASP A 279 -3.49 -36.22 11.15
CA ASP A 279 -2.93 -37.55 11.36
C ASP A 279 -2.18 -37.61 12.69
N TRP A 280 -2.66 -38.42 13.64
CA TRP A 280 -2.02 -38.60 14.96
C TRP A 280 -0.95 -39.66 14.91
N THR A 281 0.08 -39.50 15.73
CA THR A 281 1.16 -40.49 15.91
C THR A 281 0.66 -41.86 16.42
N SER A 282 -0.51 -41.83 17.07
CA SER A 282 -1.22 -43.06 17.51
C SER A 282 -1.83 -43.90 16.35
N GLY A 283 -1.75 -43.41 15.11
CA GLY A 283 -2.39 -44.01 13.94
C GLY A 283 -3.87 -43.66 13.77
N LYS A 284 -4.41 -42.78 14.60
CA LYS A 284 -5.73 -42.16 14.38
C LYS A 284 -5.64 -41.12 13.29
N TYR A 285 -6.74 -40.88 12.57
CA TYR A 285 -6.84 -39.83 11.57
C TYR A 285 -8.24 -39.20 11.56
N LEU A 286 -8.30 -37.94 11.15
CA LEU A 286 -9.51 -37.21 10.75
C LEU A 286 -9.20 -36.44 9.46
N HIS A 287 -9.88 -36.78 8.40
CA HIS A 287 -9.72 -36.14 7.09
C HIS A 287 -11.03 -35.46 6.71
N THR A 288 -11.00 -34.18 6.47
CA THR A 288 -12.15 -33.34 6.13
C THR A 288 -11.98 -32.77 4.74
N ILE A 289 -12.96 -32.97 3.89
CA ILE A 289 -13.07 -32.26 2.60
C ILE A 289 -14.22 -31.29 2.70
N THR A 290 -13.90 -30.00 2.64
CA THR A 290 -14.87 -28.92 2.65
C THR A 290 -15.05 -28.36 1.25
N THR A 291 -16.28 -28.37 0.74
CA THR A 291 -16.65 -27.71 -0.51
C THR A 291 -17.57 -26.52 -0.20
N GLN A 292 -17.06 -25.32 -0.41
CA GLN A 292 -17.78 -24.08 -0.16
C GLN A 292 -18.27 -23.48 -1.48
N LYS A 293 -19.50 -23.01 -1.50
CA LYS A 293 -20.10 -22.20 -2.56
C LYS A 293 -20.83 -21.03 -1.92
N GLY A 294 -20.51 -19.84 -2.33
CA GLY A 294 -21.15 -18.63 -1.83
C GLY A 294 -21.56 -17.72 -2.97
N LYS A 295 -22.57 -16.89 -2.74
CA LYS A 295 -22.82 -15.72 -3.59
C LYS A 295 -22.26 -14.51 -2.87
N ASP A 296 -21.51 -13.70 -3.60
CA ASP A 296 -20.93 -12.47 -3.08
C ASP A 296 -21.33 -11.30 -3.97
N ALA A 297 -21.89 -10.26 -3.36
CA ALA A 297 -22.33 -9.07 -4.04
C ALA A 297 -22.04 -7.82 -3.20
N GLY A 298 -21.66 -6.75 -3.85
CA GLY A 298 -21.45 -5.50 -3.14
C GLY A 298 -21.24 -4.31 -4.03
N ILE A 299 -21.31 -3.16 -3.40
CA ILE A 299 -21.09 -1.85 -4.02
C ILE A 299 -20.20 -1.01 -3.11
N ASN A 300 -19.29 -0.29 -3.73
CA ASN A 300 -18.43 0.69 -3.08
C ASN A 300 -18.59 2.01 -3.81
N SER A 301 -18.72 3.09 -3.07
CA SER A 301 -18.81 4.45 -3.61
C SER A 301 -17.93 5.40 -2.81
N GLU A 302 -17.34 6.36 -3.49
CA GLU A 302 -16.56 7.45 -2.90
C GLU A 302 -16.84 8.74 -3.66
N LEU A 303 -17.10 9.81 -2.94
CA LEU A 303 -17.18 11.16 -3.45
C LEU A 303 -16.17 12.02 -2.68
N ASN A 304 -15.29 12.67 -3.42
CA ASN A 304 -14.30 13.59 -2.88
C ASN A 304 -14.48 14.95 -3.58
N VAL A 305 -14.65 15.99 -2.79
CA VAL A 305 -14.83 17.37 -3.25
C VAL A 305 -13.78 18.23 -2.60
N ASN A 306 -13.01 18.96 -3.42
CA ASN A 306 -12.00 19.90 -2.96
C ASN A 306 -12.37 21.31 -3.47
N TYR A 307 -12.18 22.27 -2.62
CA TYR A 307 -12.39 23.68 -2.93
C TYR A 307 -11.15 24.51 -2.56
N ASN A 308 -10.58 25.18 -3.56
CA ASN A 308 -9.44 26.07 -3.38
C ASN A 308 -9.96 27.49 -3.13
N PHE A 309 -9.97 27.95 -1.87
CA PHE A 309 -10.38 29.33 -1.52
C PHE A 309 -9.45 30.33 -2.19
N THR A 310 -8.15 30.06 -2.07
CA THR A 310 -7.04 30.75 -2.73
C THR A 310 -6.06 29.71 -3.26
N ASP A 311 -4.98 30.16 -3.89
CA ASP A 311 -3.88 29.26 -4.31
C ASP A 311 -3.16 28.61 -3.12
N GLU A 312 -3.27 29.22 -1.93
CA GLU A 312 -2.61 28.78 -0.70
C GLU A 312 -3.52 27.95 0.21
N HIS A 313 -4.85 28.17 0.17
CA HIS A 313 -5.81 27.59 1.09
C HIS A 313 -6.79 26.66 0.40
N ARG A 314 -6.89 25.44 0.89
CA ARG A 314 -7.74 24.39 0.35
C ARG A 314 -8.53 23.68 1.44
N LEU A 315 -9.79 23.39 1.15
CA LEU A 315 -10.64 22.52 1.96
C LEU A 315 -11.10 21.34 1.12
N GLY A 316 -10.95 20.14 1.66
CA GLY A 316 -11.41 18.90 1.05
C GLY A 316 -12.38 18.15 1.94
N ALA A 317 -13.37 17.51 1.34
CA ALA A 317 -14.30 16.62 2.00
C ALA A 317 -14.42 15.30 1.23
N VAL A 318 -14.40 14.18 1.95
CA VAL A 318 -14.59 12.85 1.39
C VAL A 318 -15.73 12.15 2.12
N ILE A 319 -16.60 11.54 1.36
CA ILE A 319 -17.63 10.62 1.86
C ILE A 319 -17.49 9.33 1.08
N SER A 320 -17.40 8.20 1.78
CA SER A 320 -17.46 6.90 1.15
C SER A 320 -18.46 5.97 1.83
N ALA A 321 -19.06 5.10 1.04
CA ALA A 321 -19.99 4.08 1.50
C ALA A 321 -19.65 2.75 0.84
N SER A 322 -19.80 1.68 1.58
CA SER A 322 -19.64 0.32 1.08
C SER A 322 -20.70 -0.58 1.70
N TYR A 323 -21.34 -1.33 0.84
CA TYR A 323 -22.25 -2.40 1.23
C TYR A 323 -21.79 -3.70 0.59
N GLY A 324 -21.79 -4.79 1.34
CA GLY A 324 -21.51 -6.13 0.84
C GLY A 324 -22.44 -7.14 1.50
N LYS A 325 -22.93 -8.08 0.69
CA LYS A 325 -23.70 -9.24 1.11
C LYS A 325 -23.00 -10.50 0.64
N TRP A 326 -22.95 -11.50 1.49
CA TRP A 326 -22.36 -12.78 1.20
C TRP A 326 -23.26 -13.90 1.74
N ASP A 327 -23.65 -14.84 0.84
CA ASP A 327 -24.43 -16.02 1.16
C ASP A 327 -23.49 -17.24 1.10
N LEU A 328 -23.43 -18.05 2.14
CA LEU A 328 -22.59 -19.24 2.25
C LEU A 328 -23.42 -20.53 2.15
N ARG A 329 -22.89 -21.47 1.40
CA ARG A 329 -23.24 -22.89 1.51
C ARG A 329 -21.94 -23.71 1.52
N SER A 330 -21.72 -24.48 2.54
CA SER A 330 -20.57 -25.38 2.67
C SER A 330 -21.05 -26.82 2.89
N GLU A 331 -20.39 -27.75 2.26
CA GLU A 331 -20.60 -29.19 2.42
C GLU A 331 -19.28 -29.78 2.93
N GLU A 332 -19.33 -30.54 4.01
CA GLU A 332 -18.19 -31.20 4.64
C GLU A 332 -18.39 -32.70 4.55
N VAL A 333 -17.34 -33.39 4.11
CA VAL A 333 -17.26 -34.85 4.11
C VAL A 333 -16.11 -35.22 5.05
N ASN A 334 -16.46 -35.88 6.17
CA ASN A 334 -15.49 -36.28 7.17
C ASN A 334 -15.29 -37.79 7.13
N SER A 335 -14.02 -38.23 7.02
CA SER A 335 -13.61 -39.62 7.20
C SER A 335 -12.66 -39.71 8.39
N SER A 336 -12.85 -40.71 9.25
CA SER A 336 -12.11 -40.84 10.49
C SER A 336 -11.83 -42.29 10.82
N SER A 337 -10.72 -42.54 11.54
CA SER A 337 -10.42 -43.83 12.16
C SER A 337 -11.46 -44.21 13.25
N ASP A 338 -12.18 -43.22 13.77
CA ASP A 338 -13.31 -43.42 14.67
C ASP A 338 -14.62 -43.20 13.91
N LYS A 339 -15.40 -44.28 13.74
CA LYS A 339 -16.70 -44.24 13.05
C LYS A 339 -17.70 -43.25 13.63
N ALA A 340 -17.54 -42.85 14.88
CA ALA A 340 -18.39 -41.82 15.51
C ALA A 340 -18.18 -40.44 14.84
N HIS A 341 -17.00 -40.20 14.27
CA HIS A 341 -16.63 -38.96 13.59
C HIS A 341 -16.67 -39.07 12.06
N GLU A 342 -17.17 -40.17 11.51
CA GLU A 342 -17.39 -40.35 10.06
C GLU A 342 -18.81 -39.88 9.69
N TYR A 343 -18.93 -38.70 9.06
CA TYR A 343 -20.23 -38.12 8.72
C TYR A 343 -20.11 -37.05 7.65
N ASP A 344 -21.23 -36.73 7.01
CA ASP A 344 -21.41 -35.60 6.15
C ASP A 344 -22.15 -34.49 6.91
N ALA A 345 -21.72 -33.26 6.74
CA ALA A 345 -22.36 -32.07 7.32
C ALA A 345 -22.51 -30.97 6.27
N SER A 346 -23.37 -30.02 6.59
CA SER A 346 -23.53 -28.82 5.76
C SER A 346 -23.65 -27.58 6.65
N THR A 347 -23.11 -26.49 6.13
CA THR A 347 -23.26 -25.16 6.74
C THR A 347 -23.92 -24.23 5.73
N THR A 348 -24.95 -23.53 6.14
CA THR A 348 -25.55 -22.42 5.39
C THR A 348 -25.43 -21.15 6.21
N GLY A 349 -25.27 -20.03 5.55
CA GLY A 349 -25.20 -18.76 6.27
C GLY A 349 -25.30 -17.58 5.35
N ASP A 350 -25.49 -16.43 5.94
CA ASP A 350 -25.44 -15.13 5.29
C ASP A 350 -24.68 -14.13 6.14
N SER A 351 -24.12 -13.15 5.49
CA SER A 351 -23.48 -12.01 6.15
C SER A 351 -23.70 -10.77 5.34
N HIS A 352 -23.94 -9.67 6.01
CA HIS A 352 -23.91 -8.36 5.38
C HIS A 352 -23.03 -7.41 6.17
N ARG A 353 -22.44 -6.46 5.43
CA ARG A 353 -21.54 -5.48 6.00
C ARG A 353 -21.79 -4.12 5.37
N THR A 354 -21.95 -3.12 6.22
CA THR A 354 -22.07 -1.72 5.83
C THR A 354 -20.90 -0.93 6.41
N ILE A 355 -20.30 -0.06 5.60
CA ILE A 355 -19.24 0.84 6.05
C ILE A 355 -19.57 2.24 5.55
N TRP A 356 -19.51 3.21 6.46
CA TRP A 356 -19.56 4.64 6.16
C TRP A 356 -18.28 5.31 6.64
N GLN A 357 -17.76 6.22 5.85
CA GLN A 357 -16.57 6.97 6.21
C GLN A 357 -16.72 8.42 5.75
N GLY A 358 -16.36 9.35 6.61
CA GLY A 358 -16.32 10.77 6.33
C GLY A 358 -15.00 11.39 6.76
N ARG A 359 -14.43 12.27 5.92
CA ARG A 359 -13.22 13.02 6.23
C ARG A 359 -13.38 14.48 5.82
N LEU A 360 -12.88 15.35 6.66
CA LEU A 360 -12.68 16.77 6.35
C LEU A 360 -11.18 17.06 6.46
N LYS A 361 -10.61 17.72 5.46
CA LYS A 361 -9.20 18.09 5.40
C LYS A 361 -9.04 19.57 5.07
N TYR A 362 -8.13 20.22 5.75
CA TYR A 362 -7.67 21.57 5.42
C TYR A 362 -6.17 21.54 5.12
N SER A 363 -5.75 22.26 4.09
CA SER A 363 -4.34 22.40 3.71
C SER A 363 -4.01 23.88 3.49
N TYR A 364 -2.86 24.29 4.00
CA TYR A 364 -2.28 25.60 3.79
C TYR A 364 -0.86 25.45 3.24
N THR A 365 -0.61 25.95 2.04
CA THR A 365 0.71 25.95 1.38
C THR A 365 0.97 27.38 0.91
N PRO A 366 1.85 28.16 1.57
CA PRO A 366 2.14 29.53 1.18
C PRO A 366 2.85 29.60 -0.17
N LYS A 367 2.73 30.73 -0.89
CA LYS A 367 3.37 30.96 -2.19
C LYS A 367 4.88 30.75 -2.17
N SER A 368 5.54 30.97 -1.03
CA SER A 368 6.97 30.72 -0.87
C SER A 368 7.35 29.24 -1.02
N ASN A 369 6.39 28.29 -0.90
CA ASN A 369 6.63 26.85 -0.87
C ASN A 369 7.67 26.39 0.17
N LYS A 370 7.94 27.22 1.20
CA LYS A 370 8.93 26.92 2.24
C LYS A 370 8.36 26.04 3.35
N PHE A 371 7.05 26.03 3.53
CA PHE A 371 6.39 25.10 4.44
C PHE A 371 4.98 24.77 3.97
N ASP A 372 4.40 23.69 4.49
CA ASP A 372 2.99 23.38 4.37
C ASP A 372 2.44 22.90 5.72
N ILE A 373 1.16 23.11 5.93
CA ILE A 373 0.42 22.60 7.08
C ILE A 373 -0.80 21.87 6.53
N GLN A 374 -1.01 20.66 7.02
CA GLN A 374 -2.20 19.88 6.68
C GLN A 374 -2.83 19.37 7.98
N THR A 375 -4.15 19.47 8.05
CA THR A 375 -4.90 18.86 9.15
C THR A 375 -6.14 18.19 8.61
N TRP A 376 -6.48 17.04 9.17
CA TRP A 376 -7.74 16.38 8.85
C TRP A 376 -8.33 15.67 10.05
N ALA A 377 -9.65 15.55 10.03
CA ALA A 377 -10.42 14.71 10.91
C ALA A 377 -11.19 13.69 10.09
N GLU A 378 -11.24 12.47 10.57
CA GLU A 378 -11.94 11.37 9.93
C GLU A 378 -12.74 10.58 10.94
N ILE A 379 -13.90 10.10 10.50
CA ILE A 379 -14.73 9.14 11.21
C ILE A 379 -15.07 7.98 10.27
N LEU A 380 -15.12 6.77 10.83
CA LEU A 380 -15.57 5.57 10.14
C LEU A 380 -16.53 4.80 11.04
N SER A 381 -17.63 4.34 10.48
CA SER A 381 -18.54 3.40 11.11
C SER A 381 -18.65 2.16 10.25
N ARG A 382 -18.50 0.99 10.87
CA ARG A 382 -18.65 -0.31 10.25
C ARG A 382 -19.60 -1.16 11.09
N ASP A 383 -20.57 -1.71 10.41
CA ASP A 383 -21.55 -2.66 10.95
C ASP A 383 -21.46 -3.95 10.14
N ARG A 384 -21.51 -5.09 10.83
CA ARG A 384 -21.48 -6.42 10.23
C ARG A 384 -22.36 -7.36 11.02
N ASP A 385 -23.26 -8.01 10.30
CA ASP A 385 -24.02 -9.15 10.80
C ASP A 385 -23.62 -10.41 10.04
N MET A 386 -23.64 -11.53 10.74
CA MET A 386 -23.41 -12.85 10.18
C MET A 386 -24.25 -13.86 10.91
N SER A 387 -24.91 -14.73 10.17
CA SER A 387 -25.65 -15.87 10.69
C SER A 387 -25.19 -17.13 9.98
N LYS A 388 -24.95 -18.19 10.73
CA LYS A 388 -24.61 -19.51 10.21
C LYS A 388 -25.45 -20.58 10.86
N ARG A 389 -25.85 -21.56 10.08
CA ARG A 389 -26.54 -22.77 10.52
C ARG A 389 -25.75 -24.00 10.14
N TYR A 390 -25.36 -24.76 11.12
CA TYR A 390 -24.68 -26.04 10.97
C TYR A 390 -25.67 -27.17 11.05
N SER A 391 -25.66 -28.06 10.06
CA SER A 391 -26.51 -29.22 9.99
C SER A 391 -25.67 -30.47 9.86
N ALA A 392 -25.83 -31.43 10.76
CA ALA A 392 -25.13 -32.69 10.78
C ALA A 392 -26.07 -33.81 11.29
N PRO A 393 -25.71 -35.12 11.14
CA PRO A 393 -26.48 -36.20 11.71
C PRO A 393 -26.75 -36.03 13.21
N SER A 394 -27.87 -36.53 13.70
CA SER A 394 -28.34 -36.33 15.09
C SER A 394 -27.31 -36.72 16.15
N ARG A 395 -26.49 -37.73 15.88
CA ARG A 395 -25.38 -38.18 16.76
C ARG A 395 -24.27 -37.11 16.91
N ILE A 396 -24.13 -36.24 15.91
CA ILE A 396 -23.16 -35.16 15.88
C ILE A 396 -23.77 -33.85 16.38
N GLY A 397 -25.07 -33.65 16.10
CA GLY A 397 -25.84 -32.47 16.46
C GLY A 397 -25.70 -31.32 15.44
N SER A 398 -26.66 -30.42 15.51
CA SER A 398 -26.74 -29.21 14.68
C SER A 398 -26.73 -27.98 15.58
N GLY A 399 -26.43 -26.81 15.03
CA GLY A 399 -26.42 -25.58 15.81
C GLY A 399 -26.42 -24.35 14.92
N ASP A 400 -26.66 -23.21 15.52
CA ASP A 400 -26.65 -21.89 14.90
C ASP A 400 -25.54 -21.02 15.51
N GLU A 401 -25.00 -20.12 14.74
CA GLU A 401 -24.05 -19.08 15.17
C GLU A 401 -24.50 -17.74 14.59
N ASP A 402 -24.73 -16.77 15.45
CA ASP A 402 -25.04 -15.40 15.09
C ASP A 402 -23.97 -14.47 15.64
N LEU A 403 -23.52 -13.52 14.83
CA LEU A 403 -22.51 -12.54 15.19
C LEU A 403 -22.93 -11.16 14.70
N HIS A 404 -22.92 -10.20 15.63
CA HIS A 404 -23.04 -8.79 15.31
C HIS A 404 -21.78 -8.05 15.75
N GLN A 405 -21.21 -7.23 14.85
CA GLN A 405 -20.00 -6.47 15.09
C GLN A 405 -20.21 -5.01 14.69
N ASP A 406 -20.12 -4.09 15.65
CA ASP A 406 -20.10 -2.64 15.43
C ASP A 406 -18.70 -2.09 15.71
N THR A 407 -18.15 -1.33 14.76
CA THR A 407 -16.84 -0.68 14.89
C THR A 407 -16.96 0.79 14.53
N LYS A 408 -16.56 1.66 15.44
CA LYS A 408 -16.43 3.11 15.22
C LYS A 408 -14.98 3.52 15.36
N MET A 409 -14.46 4.25 14.38
CA MET A 409 -13.09 4.75 14.39
C MET A 409 -13.09 6.26 14.21
N TRP A 410 -12.08 6.90 14.76
CA TRP A 410 -11.81 8.32 14.58
C TRP A 410 -10.31 8.56 14.43
N GLU A 411 -9.97 9.58 13.66
CA GLU A 411 -8.59 10.01 13.45
C GLU A 411 -8.55 11.54 13.36
N LEU A 412 -7.58 12.15 14.04
CA LEU A 412 -7.21 13.56 13.89
C LEU A 412 -5.72 13.61 13.61
N VAL A 413 -5.35 14.27 12.53
CA VAL A 413 -3.95 14.40 12.10
C VAL A 413 -3.62 15.86 11.85
N VAL A 414 -2.44 16.27 12.32
CA VAL A 414 -1.83 17.54 12.00
C VAL A 414 -0.40 17.27 11.53
N THR A 415 -0.06 17.70 10.33
CA THR A 415 1.30 17.59 9.79
C THR A 415 1.81 18.95 9.34
N SER A 416 3.12 19.14 9.45
CA SER A 416 3.81 20.27 8.86
C SER A 416 5.15 19.82 8.30
N SER A 417 5.42 20.22 7.05
CA SER A 417 6.70 20.02 6.40
C SER A 417 7.34 21.38 6.16
N GLN A 418 8.64 21.51 6.41
CA GLN A 418 9.37 22.76 6.23
C GLN A 418 10.62 22.53 5.39
N ARG A 419 10.83 23.43 4.42
CA ARG A 419 12.06 23.52 3.64
C ARG A 419 12.85 24.72 4.11
N TRP A 420 13.90 24.47 4.90
CA TRP A 420 14.78 25.52 5.43
C TRP A 420 15.78 26.03 4.39
N SER A 421 16.24 25.11 3.52
CA SER A 421 17.09 25.40 2.38
C SER A 421 16.86 24.35 1.29
N ASP A 422 17.53 24.47 0.15
CA ASP A 422 17.50 23.45 -0.90
C ASP A 422 18.10 22.12 -0.45
N ARG A 423 18.89 22.14 0.64
CA ARG A 423 19.58 20.96 1.19
C ARG A 423 18.93 20.41 2.45
N PHE A 424 18.17 21.21 3.19
CA PHE A 424 17.66 20.83 4.51
C PHE A 424 16.14 21.00 4.60
N SER A 425 15.46 19.94 5.02
CA SER A 425 14.02 19.96 5.31
C SER A 425 13.71 19.18 6.59
N SER A 426 12.61 19.53 7.23
CA SER A 426 12.08 18.86 8.41
C SER A 426 10.58 18.66 8.31
N ASP A 427 10.08 17.61 8.99
CA ASP A 427 8.68 17.24 9.04
C ASP A 427 8.26 16.98 10.50
N ILE A 428 7.05 17.38 10.87
CA ILE A 428 6.44 17.05 12.16
C ILE A 428 5.04 16.52 11.90
N ALA A 429 4.63 15.50 12.63
CA ALA A 429 3.26 15.00 12.61
C ALA A 429 2.77 14.65 14.02
N LEU A 430 1.52 15.02 14.31
CA LEU A 430 0.75 14.56 15.44
C LEU A 430 -0.46 13.79 14.91
N VAL A 431 -0.60 12.54 15.34
CA VAL A 431 -1.72 11.67 14.99
C VAL A 431 -2.40 11.21 16.27
N LEU A 432 -3.68 11.51 16.39
CA LEU A 432 -4.54 11.00 17.43
C LEU A 432 -5.59 10.13 16.78
N LYS A 433 -5.57 8.85 17.04
CA LYS A 433 -6.55 7.91 16.48
C LYS A 433 -7.06 6.95 17.55
N GLY A 434 -8.27 6.49 17.37
CA GLY A 434 -8.85 5.50 18.23
C GLY A 434 -9.97 4.73 17.54
N SER A 435 -10.39 3.66 18.20
CA SER A 435 -11.54 2.87 17.78
C SER A 435 -12.31 2.35 18.99
N ARG A 436 -13.60 2.18 18.81
CA ARG A 436 -14.46 1.40 19.68
C ARG A 436 -15.02 0.25 18.86
N GLU A 437 -14.88 -0.94 19.35
CA GLU A 437 -15.38 -2.15 18.72
C GLU A 437 -16.25 -2.92 19.73
N GLN A 438 -17.38 -3.43 19.27
CA GLN A 438 -18.27 -4.26 20.06
C GLN A 438 -18.61 -5.51 19.24
N ILE A 439 -18.58 -6.67 19.89
CA ILE A 439 -18.96 -7.94 19.30
C ILE A 439 -19.98 -8.59 20.23
N LEU A 440 -21.10 -8.99 19.65
CA LEU A 440 -22.10 -9.86 20.24
C LEU A 440 -22.08 -11.15 19.44
N SER A 441 -21.86 -12.27 20.09
CA SER A 441 -21.87 -13.59 19.45
C SER A 441 -22.74 -14.54 20.27
N GLN A 442 -23.57 -15.32 19.58
CA GLN A 442 -24.36 -16.39 20.17
C GLN A 442 -24.10 -17.66 19.34
N SER A 443 -23.82 -18.76 19.99
CA SER A 443 -23.64 -20.06 19.34
C SER A 443 -24.31 -21.15 20.10
N THR A 444 -24.97 -22.05 19.39
CA THR A 444 -25.58 -23.27 19.93
C THR A 444 -24.89 -24.54 19.43
N LEU A 445 -23.77 -24.40 18.69
CA LEU A 445 -23.13 -25.52 17.99
C LEU A 445 -22.68 -26.66 18.90
N HIS A 446 -22.18 -26.38 20.11
CA HIS A 446 -21.76 -27.38 21.09
C HIS A 446 -22.53 -27.28 22.40
N ARG A 447 -22.63 -26.12 22.95
CA ARG A 447 -23.47 -25.68 24.08
C ARG A 447 -23.85 -24.25 23.80
N ARG A 448 -24.98 -23.79 24.33
CA ARG A 448 -25.32 -22.37 24.23
C ARG A 448 -24.18 -21.54 24.81
N GLN A 449 -23.55 -20.76 23.97
CA GLN A 449 -22.51 -19.82 24.32
C GLN A 449 -22.94 -18.44 23.84
N GLU A 450 -22.85 -17.49 24.73
CA GLU A 450 -23.07 -16.09 24.46
C GLU A 450 -21.75 -15.39 24.75
N ALA A 451 -21.37 -14.41 23.94
CA ALA A 451 -20.22 -13.56 24.19
C ALA A 451 -20.58 -12.12 23.84
N SER A 452 -20.31 -11.23 24.77
CA SER A 452 -20.49 -9.80 24.61
C SER A 452 -19.18 -9.10 24.98
N THR A 453 -18.43 -8.69 23.97
CA THR A 453 -17.13 -8.08 24.19
C THR A 453 -17.08 -6.67 23.62
N ALA A 454 -16.32 -5.79 24.26
CA ALA A 454 -16.05 -4.44 23.79
C ALA A 454 -14.58 -4.09 23.95
N ALA A 455 -14.05 -3.28 23.03
CA ALA A 455 -12.74 -2.71 23.16
C ALA A 455 -12.74 -1.22 22.81
N LEU A 456 -12.01 -0.46 23.62
CA LEU A 456 -11.62 0.92 23.32
C LEU A 456 -10.11 0.94 23.07
N VAL A 457 -9.72 1.37 21.87
CA VAL A 457 -8.32 1.48 21.45
C VAL A 457 -7.99 2.95 21.26
N GLN A 458 -6.87 3.41 21.81
CA GLN A 458 -6.34 4.75 21.62
C GLN A 458 -4.89 4.67 21.19
N ASN A 459 -4.56 5.24 20.04
CA ASN A 459 -3.22 5.17 19.44
C ASN A 459 -2.68 6.58 19.15
N PRO A 460 -2.18 7.32 20.16
CA PRO A 460 -1.48 8.57 19.94
C PRO A 460 -0.10 8.32 19.31
N TYR A 461 0.31 9.23 18.43
CA TYR A 461 1.58 9.15 17.73
C TYR A 461 2.13 10.55 17.46
N LEU A 462 3.40 10.77 17.81
CA LEU A 462 4.14 12.00 17.55
C LEU A 462 5.40 11.66 16.75
N MET A 463 5.69 12.42 15.71
CA MET A 463 6.85 12.21 14.83
C MET A 463 7.56 13.51 14.52
N ALA A 464 8.90 13.43 14.46
CA ALA A 464 9.77 14.44 13.89
C ALA A 464 10.74 13.78 12.90
N GLY A 465 10.87 14.38 11.72
CA GLY A 465 11.74 13.93 10.66
C GLY A 465 12.65 15.04 10.17
N VAL A 466 13.83 14.66 9.68
CA VAL A 466 14.78 15.57 9.04
C VAL A 466 15.38 14.92 7.80
N SER A 467 15.69 15.73 6.78
CA SER A 467 16.41 15.29 5.60
C SER A 467 17.46 16.33 5.22
N TYR A 468 18.66 15.86 4.90
CA TYR A 468 19.77 16.69 4.47
C TYR A 468 20.39 16.13 3.19
N ASP A 469 20.40 16.93 2.12
CA ASP A 469 20.87 16.55 0.79
C ASP A 469 22.12 17.33 0.44
N LEU A 470 23.24 16.62 0.25
CA LEU A 470 24.45 17.11 -0.40
C LEU A 470 24.50 16.53 -1.81
N GLU A 471 25.46 16.98 -2.61
CA GLU A 471 25.58 16.56 -4.02
C GLU A 471 25.62 15.03 -4.18
N GLN A 472 26.46 14.36 -3.39
CA GLN A 472 26.64 12.90 -3.42
C GLN A 472 26.19 12.18 -2.15
N LEU A 473 25.94 12.90 -1.06
CA LEU A 473 25.52 12.32 0.23
C LEU A 473 24.13 12.82 0.58
N SER A 474 23.24 11.90 0.91
CA SER A 474 21.90 12.21 1.41
C SER A 474 21.68 11.52 2.75
N LEU A 475 21.22 12.28 3.73
CA LEU A 475 20.89 11.80 5.06
C LEU A 475 19.41 12.02 5.34
N SER A 476 18.74 11.05 5.92
CA SER A 476 17.39 11.24 6.44
C SER A 476 17.23 10.49 7.76
N GLY A 477 16.44 11.07 8.66
CA GLY A 477 16.15 10.48 9.94
C GLY A 477 14.74 10.81 10.39
N ARG A 478 14.11 9.89 11.09
CA ARG A 478 12.83 10.05 11.75
C ARG A 478 12.90 9.47 13.15
N LEU A 479 12.46 10.24 14.10
CA LEU A 479 12.18 9.82 15.46
C LEU A 479 10.69 9.96 15.71
N SER A 480 10.09 8.94 16.26
CA SER A 480 8.68 8.98 16.65
C SER A 480 8.46 8.31 18.00
N TYR A 481 7.39 8.68 18.66
CA TYR A 481 6.92 8.05 19.86
C TYR A 481 5.46 7.67 19.68
N GLN A 482 5.17 6.40 19.88
CA GLN A 482 3.81 5.88 19.77
C GLN A 482 3.33 5.27 21.07
N GLY A 483 2.01 5.35 21.27
CA GLY A 483 1.29 4.60 22.29
C GLY A 483 0.16 3.79 21.65
N SER A 484 -0.18 2.69 22.28
CA SER A 484 -1.40 1.92 22.04
C SER A 484 -1.96 1.54 23.39
N PHE A 485 -3.11 2.10 23.71
CA PHE A 485 -3.80 1.88 24.97
C PHE A 485 -5.12 1.20 24.65
N VAL A 486 -5.25 -0.05 25.07
CA VAL A 486 -6.41 -0.88 24.79
C VAL A 486 -7.09 -1.23 26.12
N THR A 487 -8.35 -0.87 26.25
CA THR A 487 -9.23 -1.36 27.30
C THR A 487 -10.17 -2.39 26.67
N TYR A 488 -10.08 -3.60 27.10
CA TYR A 488 -10.90 -4.73 26.68
C TYR A 488 -11.86 -5.12 27.81
N GLU A 489 -13.11 -5.29 27.48
CA GLU A 489 -14.20 -5.73 28.35
C GLU A 489 -14.78 -7.04 27.82
N ASP A 490 -14.80 -8.08 28.62
CA ASP A 490 -15.65 -9.24 28.43
C ASP A 490 -16.80 -9.14 29.42
N ARG A 491 -17.99 -8.91 28.89
CA ARG A 491 -19.19 -8.65 29.74
C ARG A 491 -19.83 -9.92 30.30
N GLU A 492 -19.55 -11.08 29.71
CA GLU A 492 -20.03 -12.36 30.20
C GLU A 492 -19.25 -12.80 31.44
N SER A 493 -17.91 -12.64 31.40
CA SER A 493 -17.06 -12.96 32.54
C SER A 493 -16.85 -11.79 33.51
N GLU A 494 -17.40 -10.61 33.22
CA GLU A 494 -17.18 -9.34 33.92
C GLU A 494 -15.69 -8.96 34.05
N VAL A 495 -14.85 -9.42 33.11
CA VAL A 495 -13.42 -9.16 33.11
C VAL A 495 -13.11 -7.90 32.28
N VAL A 496 -12.36 -6.98 32.90
CA VAL A 496 -11.77 -5.83 32.21
C VAL A 496 -10.26 -5.98 32.23
N SER A 497 -9.64 -5.92 31.06
CA SER A 497 -8.19 -5.97 30.91
C SER A 497 -7.64 -4.76 30.17
N HIS A 498 -6.40 -4.40 30.49
CA HIS A 498 -5.71 -3.27 29.88
C HIS A 498 -4.43 -3.74 29.22
N HIS A 499 -4.31 -3.47 27.91
CA HIS A 499 -3.13 -3.80 27.11
C HIS A 499 -2.50 -2.50 26.63
N ASN A 500 -1.38 -2.13 27.24
CA ASN A 500 -0.70 -0.89 26.94
C ASN A 500 0.66 -1.19 26.33
N THR A 501 0.90 -0.61 25.15
CA THR A 501 2.19 -0.67 24.48
C THR A 501 2.61 0.75 24.12
N GLN A 502 3.84 1.13 24.40
CA GLN A 502 4.38 2.43 24.03
C GLN A 502 5.89 2.33 23.86
N GLY A 503 6.43 3.17 23.01
CA GLY A 503 7.86 3.25 22.83
C GLY A 503 8.28 4.19 21.71
N PRO A 504 9.59 4.51 21.69
CA PRO A 504 10.20 5.24 20.60
C PRO A 504 10.33 4.34 19.37
N GLU A 505 10.25 4.95 18.20
CA GLU A 505 10.65 4.33 16.93
C GLU A 505 11.68 5.22 16.26
N VAL A 506 12.68 4.59 15.66
CA VAL A 506 13.75 5.27 14.96
C VAL A 506 13.86 4.74 13.55
N ASN A 507 14.06 5.62 12.58
CA ASN A 507 14.38 5.24 11.22
C ASN A 507 15.43 6.22 10.69
N VAL A 508 16.59 5.72 10.30
CA VAL A 508 17.72 6.54 9.80
C VAL A 508 18.24 5.91 8.52
N SER A 509 18.53 6.74 7.53
CA SER A 509 19.19 6.28 6.30
C SER A 509 20.27 7.27 5.84
N SER A 510 21.33 6.71 5.29
CA SER A 510 22.44 7.43 4.67
C SER A 510 22.67 6.85 3.28
N SER A 511 22.60 7.68 2.25
CA SER A 511 22.85 7.28 0.85
C SER A 511 24.06 8.02 0.31
N TYR A 512 25.01 7.27 -0.25
CA TYR A 512 26.14 7.81 -0.97
C TYR A 512 26.04 7.47 -2.47
N TYR A 513 26.05 8.49 -3.32
CA TYR A 513 25.95 8.36 -4.75
C TYR A 513 27.32 8.54 -5.41
N PHE A 514 27.67 7.66 -6.35
CA PHE A 514 28.99 7.67 -7.02
C PHE A 514 29.13 8.78 -8.06
N SER A 515 28.03 9.48 -8.38
CA SER A 515 28.03 10.61 -9.29
C SER A 515 26.92 11.61 -8.94
N PRO A 516 27.03 12.88 -9.36
CA PRO A 516 25.97 13.88 -9.18
C PRO A 516 24.62 13.49 -9.81
N LYS A 517 24.64 12.67 -10.87
CA LYS A 517 23.39 12.15 -11.49
C LYS A 517 22.63 11.14 -10.62
N ARG A 518 23.26 10.66 -9.56
CA ARG A 518 22.67 9.73 -8.58
C ARG A 518 22.11 8.42 -9.18
N GLU A 519 22.62 7.99 -10.33
CA GLU A 519 22.19 6.76 -11.00
C GLU A 519 22.71 5.50 -10.32
N SER A 520 23.80 5.62 -9.55
CA SER A 520 24.43 4.52 -8.83
C SER A 520 24.85 4.97 -7.44
N GLY A 521 24.71 4.11 -6.45
CA GLY A 521 25.07 4.43 -5.08
C GLY A 521 24.77 3.32 -4.08
N LEU A 522 25.10 3.57 -2.84
CA LEU A 522 24.85 2.69 -1.68
C LEU A 522 23.97 3.43 -0.68
N THR A 523 23.08 2.70 -0.03
CA THR A 523 22.25 3.19 1.07
C THR A 523 22.38 2.26 2.26
N LEU A 524 22.78 2.80 3.41
CA LEU A 524 22.72 2.14 4.70
C LEU A 524 21.50 2.67 5.45
N SER A 525 20.69 1.79 6.00
CA SER A 525 19.53 2.15 6.80
C SER A 525 19.46 1.33 8.08
N TYR A 526 18.91 1.95 9.13
CA TYR A 526 18.55 1.30 10.39
C TYR A 526 17.14 1.70 10.76
N ALA A 527 16.36 0.73 11.24
CA ALA A 527 15.02 0.96 11.77
C ALA A 527 14.83 0.18 13.07
N HIS A 528 14.32 0.87 14.09
CA HIS A 528 13.73 0.27 15.29
C HIS A 528 12.23 0.51 15.29
N ARG A 529 11.43 -0.55 15.45
CA ARG A 529 9.97 -0.52 15.36
C ARG A 529 9.34 -1.15 16.60
N VAL A 530 8.22 -0.55 17.02
CA VAL A 530 7.36 -1.10 18.08
C VAL A 530 6.00 -1.39 17.46
N TYR A 531 5.57 -2.64 17.46
CA TYR A 531 4.27 -3.02 16.90
C TYR A 531 3.16 -2.84 17.94
N THR A 532 1.95 -2.65 17.45
CA THR A 532 0.75 -2.49 18.28
C THR A 532 -0.24 -3.61 17.96
N PHE A 533 -1.05 -3.98 18.93
CA PHE A 533 -2.09 -5.00 18.75
C PHE A 533 -3.31 -4.43 18.01
N ASN A 534 -3.98 -5.30 17.28
CA ASN A 534 -5.37 -5.08 16.92
C ASN A 534 -6.29 -5.87 17.87
N TYR A 535 -7.55 -5.46 17.91
CA TYR A 535 -8.54 -6.07 18.79
C TYR A 535 -8.68 -7.60 18.57
N GLY A 536 -8.67 -8.05 17.32
CA GLY A 536 -8.80 -9.47 17.00
C GLY A 536 -7.68 -10.36 17.55
N MET A 537 -6.50 -9.79 17.86
CA MET A 537 -5.40 -10.56 18.48
C MET A 537 -5.62 -10.83 19.97
N ILE A 538 -6.37 -9.98 20.65
CA ILE A 538 -6.57 -10.05 22.10
C ILE A 538 -8.00 -10.48 22.49
N ASN A 539 -8.92 -10.52 21.54
CA ASN A 539 -10.31 -10.89 21.80
C ASN A 539 -10.46 -12.39 22.04
N SER A 540 -10.77 -12.77 23.25
CA SER A 540 -10.95 -14.17 23.68
C SER A 540 -12.25 -14.84 23.22
N THR A 541 -13.10 -14.12 22.47
CA THR A 541 -14.34 -14.70 21.92
C THR A 541 -14.01 -15.83 20.95
N LYS A 542 -14.58 -17.01 21.17
CA LYS A 542 -14.44 -18.16 20.26
C LYS A 542 -15.18 -17.86 18.95
N THR A 543 -14.46 -17.90 17.83
CA THR A 543 -15.02 -17.77 16.48
C THR A 543 -14.85 -19.11 15.76
N TRP A 544 -15.93 -19.82 15.53
CA TRP A 544 -15.92 -21.14 14.94
C TRP A 544 -15.58 -21.07 13.44
N GLN A 545 -14.54 -21.77 13.04
CA GLN A 545 -14.16 -21.96 11.63
C GLN A 545 -14.93 -23.15 11.04
N ASP A 546 -14.99 -24.21 11.81
CA ASP A 546 -15.77 -25.41 11.57
C ASP A 546 -16.25 -26.00 12.91
N ARG A 547 -16.77 -27.22 12.90
CA ARG A 547 -17.30 -27.88 14.09
C ARG A 547 -16.23 -28.26 15.12
N TYR A 548 -15.02 -28.52 14.70
CA TYR A 548 -13.93 -29.02 15.54
C TYR A 548 -12.83 -28.01 15.77
N HIS A 549 -12.91 -26.87 15.06
CA HIS A 549 -11.89 -25.87 15.13
C HIS A 549 -12.47 -24.47 15.33
N TYR A 550 -11.93 -23.74 16.30
CA TYR A 550 -12.24 -22.33 16.51
C TYR A 550 -10.98 -21.48 16.64
N TYR A 551 -11.11 -20.22 16.34
CA TYR A 551 -10.13 -19.19 16.60
C TYR A 551 -10.52 -18.40 17.85
N MET A 552 -9.54 -18.02 18.67
CA MET A 552 -9.67 -17.03 19.74
C MET A 552 -8.40 -16.19 19.83
N GLY A 553 -8.53 -14.91 20.16
CA GLY A 553 -7.39 -14.07 20.48
C GLY A 553 -6.76 -14.45 21.81
N ASN A 554 -5.54 -13.94 22.04
CA ASN A 554 -4.78 -14.18 23.26
C ASN A 554 -4.58 -12.86 24.02
N PRO A 555 -5.26 -12.63 25.14
CA PRO A 555 -5.09 -11.41 25.92
C PRO A 555 -3.71 -11.26 26.56
N ASP A 556 -2.93 -12.34 26.70
CA ASP A 556 -1.61 -12.33 27.34
C ASP A 556 -0.46 -12.08 26.34
N ILE A 557 -0.79 -11.81 25.05
CA ILE A 557 0.20 -11.60 24.01
C ILE A 557 1.03 -10.32 24.25
N LYS A 558 2.34 -10.42 24.03
CA LYS A 558 3.26 -9.29 24.14
C LYS A 558 3.49 -8.63 22.78
N ALA A 559 3.61 -7.31 22.75
CA ALA A 559 3.92 -6.58 21.55
C ALA A 559 5.33 -6.89 21.05
N PRO A 560 5.51 -7.20 19.76
CA PRO A 560 6.84 -7.38 19.19
C PRO A 560 7.57 -6.06 19.00
N THR A 561 8.91 -6.15 19.05
CA THR A 561 9.82 -5.10 18.60
C THR A 561 10.79 -5.65 17.58
N ASP A 562 11.16 -4.83 16.59
CA ASP A 562 12.02 -5.24 15.49
C ASP A 562 13.15 -4.21 15.30
N ASP A 563 14.38 -4.70 15.19
CA ASP A 563 15.57 -3.96 14.83
C ASP A 563 16.07 -4.47 13.47
N ASP A 564 16.17 -3.59 12.47
CA ASP A 564 16.62 -3.94 11.13
C ASP A 564 17.75 -3.01 10.68
N ILE A 565 18.88 -3.57 10.31
CA ILE A 565 19.99 -2.87 9.64
C ILE A 565 20.14 -3.40 8.23
N ARG A 566 20.26 -2.52 7.23
CA ARG A 566 20.28 -2.91 5.84
C ARG A 566 21.22 -2.07 5.01
N LEU A 567 21.98 -2.76 4.16
CA LEU A 567 22.78 -2.16 3.10
C LEU A 567 22.14 -2.49 1.75
N SER A 568 21.82 -1.47 0.97
CA SER A 568 21.35 -1.65 -0.40
C SER A 568 22.21 -0.88 -1.37
N GLY A 569 22.42 -1.43 -2.57
CA GLY A 569 23.15 -0.82 -3.66
C GLY A 569 22.35 -0.81 -4.94
N ASN A 570 22.45 0.29 -5.69
CA ASN A 570 21.91 0.34 -7.03
C ASN A 570 22.99 0.70 -8.05
N TYR A 571 22.93 0.09 -9.22
CA TYR A 571 23.83 0.38 -10.33
C TYR A 571 23.01 0.76 -11.57
N ARG A 572 23.15 2.02 -12.01
CA ARG A 572 22.48 2.62 -13.18
C ARG A 572 20.97 2.39 -13.25
N ASN A 573 20.32 2.23 -12.09
CA ASN A 573 18.90 1.84 -11.97
C ASN A 573 18.53 0.53 -12.71
N LEU A 574 19.52 -0.26 -13.13
CA LEU A 574 19.36 -1.53 -13.82
C LEU A 574 19.50 -2.71 -12.86
N VAL A 575 20.44 -2.61 -11.93
CA VAL A 575 20.66 -3.64 -10.92
C VAL A 575 20.48 -3.00 -9.54
N ASN A 576 19.70 -3.67 -8.70
CA ASN A 576 19.52 -3.31 -7.30
C ASN A 576 19.75 -4.56 -6.45
N ALA A 577 20.63 -4.48 -5.47
CA ALA A 577 20.92 -5.58 -4.56
C ALA A 577 20.91 -5.07 -3.11
N TRP A 578 20.53 -5.94 -2.18
CA TRP A 578 20.50 -5.56 -0.77
C TRP A 578 20.77 -6.77 0.13
N ILE A 579 21.31 -6.48 1.29
CA ILE A 579 21.46 -7.42 2.39
C ILE A 579 21.06 -6.70 3.69
N GLY A 580 20.35 -7.40 4.56
CA GLY A 580 19.92 -6.87 5.86
C GLY A 580 20.04 -7.91 6.95
N TYR A 581 20.14 -7.44 8.17
CA TYR A 581 20.05 -8.26 9.36
C TYR A 581 18.97 -7.69 10.27
N SER A 582 18.01 -8.53 10.65
CA SER A 582 16.92 -8.14 11.54
C SER A 582 16.84 -9.05 12.77
N VAL A 583 16.42 -8.45 13.88
CA VAL A 583 16.14 -9.14 15.15
C VAL A 583 14.76 -8.72 15.60
N GLU A 584 13.83 -9.67 15.68
CA GLU A 584 12.50 -9.46 16.23
C GLU A 584 12.41 -10.13 17.60
N THR A 585 11.98 -9.37 18.60
CA THR A 585 11.75 -9.82 19.98
C THR A 585 10.25 -9.97 20.20
N ASN A 586 9.83 -11.03 20.87
CA ASN A 586 8.43 -11.42 21.03
C ASN A 586 7.65 -11.50 19.70
N PRO A 587 8.22 -12.11 18.64
CA PRO A 587 7.49 -12.22 17.36
C PRO A 587 6.14 -12.91 17.58
N VAL A 588 5.11 -12.43 16.88
CA VAL A 588 3.78 -13.03 16.98
C VAL A 588 3.59 -14.00 15.84
N THR A 589 3.25 -15.22 16.19
CA THR A 589 2.84 -16.26 15.24
C THR A 589 1.50 -16.84 15.68
N VAL A 590 1.01 -17.82 14.96
CA VAL A 590 -0.25 -18.50 15.25
C VAL A 590 0.06 -19.91 15.71
N GLY A 591 -0.38 -20.25 16.92
CA GLY A 591 -0.30 -21.60 17.47
C GLY A 591 -1.65 -22.31 17.34
N THR A 592 -1.62 -23.61 17.07
CA THR A 592 -2.80 -24.47 17.09
C THR A 592 -2.67 -25.44 18.27
N PHE A 593 -3.73 -25.55 19.06
CA PHE A 593 -3.75 -26.33 20.29
C PHE A 593 -5.01 -27.19 20.35
N ILE A 594 -4.93 -28.26 21.14
CA ILE A 594 -6.12 -29.02 21.53
C ILE A 594 -6.78 -28.32 22.70
N ASP A 595 -8.10 -28.20 22.69
CA ASP A 595 -8.86 -27.62 23.79
C ASP A 595 -8.70 -28.53 25.05
N PRO A 596 -8.17 -28.00 26.17
CA PRO A 596 -7.87 -28.80 27.34
C PRO A 596 -9.13 -29.42 28.00
N ASP A 597 -10.28 -28.76 27.85
CA ASP A 597 -11.54 -29.20 28.41
C ASP A 597 -12.28 -30.17 27.48
N ARG A 598 -11.93 -30.16 26.20
CA ARG A 598 -12.61 -30.89 25.12
C ARG A 598 -11.60 -31.40 24.10
N PRO A 599 -10.97 -32.54 24.34
CA PRO A 599 -9.89 -33.06 23.49
C PRO A 599 -10.28 -33.34 22.03
N GLU A 600 -11.57 -33.38 21.71
CA GLU A 600 -12.07 -33.49 20.35
C GLU A 600 -12.02 -32.16 19.59
N LEU A 601 -11.78 -31.05 20.26
CA LEU A 601 -11.69 -29.71 19.67
C LEU A 601 -10.24 -29.24 19.58
N SER A 602 -9.97 -28.46 18.57
CA SER A 602 -8.72 -27.69 18.44
C SER A 602 -9.02 -26.21 18.30
N TYR A 603 -8.07 -25.39 18.70
CA TYR A 603 -8.19 -23.95 18.53
C TYR A 603 -6.88 -23.33 18.05
N THR A 604 -7.03 -22.25 17.35
CA THR A 604 -5.94 -21.43 16.85
C THR A 604 -5.92 -20.11 17.60
N THR A 605 -4.75 -19.70 18.08
CA THR A 605 -4.57 -18.44 18.84
C THR A 605 -3.23 -17.80 18.53
N PRO A 606 -3.11 -16.46 18.59
CA PRO A 606 -1.82 -15.78 18.53
C PRO A 606 -0.96 -16.17 19.74
N VAL A 607 0.33 -16.45 19.47
CA VAL A 607 1.32 -16.77 20.50
C VAL A 607 2.61 -15.99 20.22
N ASN A 608 3.39 -15.71 21.26
CA ASN A 608 4.71 -15.13 21.09
C ASN A 608 5.79 -16.21 20.94
N GLY A 609 6.64 -16.05 19.93
CA GLY A 609 7.98 -16.61 19.98
C GLY A 609 8.86 -15.84 20.96
N GLU A 610 10.06 -16.33 21.24
CA GLU A 610 11.05 -15.61 22.06
C GLU A 610 11.79 -14.57 21.22
N THR A 611 12.42 -15.01 20.13
CA THR A 611 13.22 -14.16 19.23
C THR A 611 13.30 -14.76 17.84
N GLU A 612 13.37 -13.90 16.85
CA GLU A 612 13.74 -14.25 15.48
C GLU A 612 14.95 -13.44 15.04
N ARG A 613 15.90 -14.07 14.34
CA ARG A 613 17.07 -13.41 13.75
C ARG A 613 17.19 -13.82 12.29
N TRP A 614 17.22 -12.84 11.39
CA TRP A 614 17.22 -13.08 9.96
C TRP A 614 18.34 -12.34 9.25
N TRP A 615 19.05 -13.04 8.38
CA TRP A 615 19.79 -12.45 7.28
C TRP A 615 18.86 -12.44 6.06
N ASN A 616 18.49 -11.26 5.62
CA ASN A 616 17.64 -11.05 4.46
C ASN A 616 18.49 -10.56 3.31
N TYR A 617 18.17 -10.97 2.07
CA TYR A 617 18.92 -10.57 0.89
C TYR A 617 18.01 -10.50 -0.33
N GLY A 618 18.42 -9.71 -1.33
CA GLY A 618 17.72 -9.65 -2.60
C GLY A 618 18.58 -9.10 -3.72
N LEU A 619 18.18 -9.49 -4.92
CA LEU A 619 18.75 -9.02 -6.17
C LEU A 619 17.64 -8.75 -7.15
N GLN A 620 17.67 -7.61 -7.80
CA GLN A 620 16.79 -7.24 -8.87
C GLN A 620 17.63 -6.78 -10.06
N ALA A 621 17.42 -7.39 -11.22
CA ALA A 621 18.09 -7.04 -12.45
C ALA A 621 17.07 -6.72 -13.55
N SER A 622 17.18 -5.55 -14.15
CA SER A 622 16.33 -5.09 -15.24
C SER A 622 17.15 -4.99 -16.52
N TYR A 623 16.60 -5.48 -17.61
CA TYR A 623 17.23 -5.42 -18.90
C TYR A 623 16.20 -5.10 -19.99
N ARG A 624 16.61 -4.34 -21.00
CA ARG A 624 15.80 -4.01 -22.17
C ARG A 624 16.52 -4.54 -23.43
N PRO A 625 16.22 -5.80 -23.83
CA PRO A 625 16.84 -6.41 -25.01
C PRO A 625 16.54 -5.64 -26.30
N ALA A 626 15.35 -5.02 -26.39
CA ALA A 626 14.89 -4.23 -27.52
C ALA A 626 13.98 -3.09 -27.04
N SER A 627 13.73 -2.09 -27.87
CA SER A 627 12.84 -0.96 -27.55
C SER A 627 11.42 -1.38 -27.19
N TRP A 628 10.99 -2.53 -27.67
CA TRP A 628 9.67 -3.12 -27.46
C TRP A 628 9.62 -4.20 -26.38
N TRP A 629 10.77 -4.57 -25.73
CA TRP A 629 10.84 -5.65 -24.73
C TRP A 629 11.60 -5.20 -23.48
N GLN A 630 10.93 -5.22 -22.35
CA GLN A 630 11.49 -5.03 -21.01
C GLN A 630 11.41 -6.34 -20.24
N THR A 631 12.51 -6.74 -19.61
CA THR A 631 12.54 -7.92 -18.73
C THR A 631 13.15 -7.56 -17.38
N ARG A 632 12.76 -8.27 -16.33
CA ARG A 632 13.24 -8.11 -14.97
C ARG A 632 13.23 -9.42 -14.21
N LEU A 633 14.36 -9.73 -13.60
CA LEU A 633 14.52 -10.84 -12.65
C LEU A 633 14.54 -10.26 -11.23
N ASN A 634 13.77 -10.84 -10.33
CA ASN A 634 13.76 -10.57 -8.90
C ASN A 634 14.07 -11.82 -8.12
N LEU A 635 14.99 -11.73 -7.16
CA LEU A 635 15.31 -12.75 -6.19
C LEU A 635 15.24 -12.12 -4.80
N ASN A 636 14.44 -12.67 -3.90
CA ASN A 636 14.33 -12.24 -2.51
C ASN A 636 14.39 -13.44 -1.60
N GLY A 637 15.13 -13.36 -0.54
CA GLY A 637 15.24 -14.47 0.39
C GLY A 637 15.71 -14.06 1.77
N GLY A 638 15.73 -15.04 2.64
CA GLY A 638 16.25 -14.90 3.98
C GLY A 638 16.66 -16.23 4.57
N ILE A 639 17.66 -16.19 5.42
CA ILE A 639 18.08 -17.30 6.27
C ILE A 639 17.98 -16.81 7.69
N GLY A 640 17.12 -17.45 8.49
CA GLY A 640 16.88 -17.01 9.85
C GLY A 640 16.69 -18.16 10.81
N ARG A 641 16.90 -17.87 12.06
CA ARG A 641 16.63 -18.77 13.16
C ARG A 641 15.54 -18.18 14.05
N GLN A 642 14.57 -18.99 14.35
CA GLN A 642 13.41 -18.68 15.15
C GLN A 642 13.43 -19.51 16.42
N TRP A 643 13.24 -18.86 17.57
CA TRP A 643 13.18 -19.51 18.89
C TRP A 643 11.85 -19.18 19.54
N GLY A 644 11.29 -20.12 20.24
CA GLY A 644 10.07 -19.91 21.02
C GLY A 644 9.46 -21.18 21.55
N GLU A 645 8.44 -21.00 22.37
CA GLU A 645 7.58 -22.04 22.87
C GLU A 645 6.18 -21.85 22.25
N ILE A 646 5.96 -22.53 21.11
CA ILE A 646 4.70 -22.43 20.37
C ILE A 646 3.66 -23.41 20.91
N THR A 647 4.12 -24.53 21.45
CA THR A 647 3.34 -25.51 22.19
C THR A 647 3.78 -25.46 23.66
N PRO A 648 2.88 -25.38 24.65
CA PRO A 648 3.26 -25.31 26.05
C PRO A 648 4.24 -26.41 26.46
N GLY A 649 5.37 -26.03 27.07
CA GLY A 649 6.43 -26.94 27.51
C GLY A 649 7.41 -27.37 26.43
N GLU A 650 7.21 -27.03 25.15
CA GLU A 650 8.08 -27.42 24.04
C GLU A 650 8.83 -26.23 23.46
N LYS A 651 10.09 -26.11 23.84
CA LYS A 651 11.00 -25.10 23.25
C LYS A 651 11.51 -25.55 21.90
N ILE A 652 11.28 -24.78 20.89
CA ILE A 652 11.73 -25.05 19.52
C ILE A 652 12.79 -24.07 19.08
N SER A 653 13.68 -24.54 18.19
CA SER A 653 14.65 -23.71 17.49
C SER A 653 14.68 -24.16 16.03
N VAL A 654 14.19 -23.34 15.13
CA VAL A 654 14.03 -23.69 13.71
C VAL A 654 14.92 -22.80 12.85
N LEU A 655 15.72 -23.42 11.97
CA LEU A 655 16.42 -22.73 10.89
C LEU A 655 15.50 -22.67 9.68
N SER A 656 15.07 -21.47 9.34
CA SER A 656 14.23 -21.19 8.18
C SER A 656 15.07 -20.65 7.03
N LYS A 657 14.78 -21.12 5.80
CA LYS A 657 15.41 -20.64 4.57
C LYS A 657 14.29 -20.33 3.57
N ARG A 658 14.16 -19.09 3.21
CA ARG A 658 13.14 -18.61 2.25
C ARG A 658 13.81 -18.09 1.00
N LEU A 659 13.21 -18.35 -0.15
CA LEU A 659 13.58 -17.76 -1.42
C LEU A 659 12.32 -17.56 -2.25
N TRP A 660 12.11 -16.37 -2.73
CA TRP A 660 11.14 -16.04 -3.77
C TRP A 660 11.89 -15.61 -5.01
N ALA A 661 11.55 -16.18 -6.15
CA ALA A 661 12.08 -15.78 -7.44
C ALA A 661 10.94 -15.51 -8.41
N ASP A 662 11.02 -14.39 -9.12
CA ASP A 662 10.12 -14.08 -10.22
C ASP A 662 10.86 -13.46 -11.39
N TRP A 663 10.37 -13.75 -12.61
CA TRP A 663 10.92 -13.27 -13.86
C TRP A 663 9.80 -12.66 -14.70
N ASN A 664 9.86 -11.34 -14.83
CA ASN A 664 8.83 -10.52 -15.45
C ASN A 664 9.23 -10.08 -16.85
N HIS A 665 8.29 -10.10 -17.77
CA HIS A 665 8.44 -9.58 -19.13
C HIS A 665 7.30 -8.63 -19.47
N ASN A 666 7.61 -7.51 -20.11
CA ASN A 666 6.62 -6.64 -20.73
C ASN A 666 7.04 -6.37 -22.18
N ILE A 667 6.16 -6.69 -23.11
CA ILE A 667 6.42 -6.72 -24.55
C ILE A 667 5.35 -5.91 -25.26
N SER A 668 5.76 -4.84 -25.95
CA SER A 668 4.90 -4.10 -26.88
C SER A 668 4.99 -4.70 -28.26
N LEU A 669 3.86 -5.17 -28.78
CA LEU A 669 3.76 -5.77 -30.11
C LEU A 669 3.18 -4.75 -31.13
N PRO A 670 3.37 -4.98 -32.45
CA PRO A 670 2.77 -4.14 -33.47
C PRO A 670 1.23 -4.07 -33.36
N ARG A 671 0.65 -3.01 -33.93
CA ARG A 671 -0.81 -2.78 -33.97
C ARG A 671 -1.44 -2.70 -32.58
N ASP A 672 -0.77 -2.04 -31.61
CA ASP A 672 -1.29 -1.79 -30.26
C ASP A 672 -1.63 -3.05 -29.43
N TRP A 673 -0.93 -4.14 -29.64
CA TRP A 673 -0.92 -5.28 -28.76
C TRP A 673 0.18 -5.12 -27.69
N SER A 674 -0.07 -5.62 -26.49
CA SER A 674 0.94 -5.77 -25.44
C SER A 674 0.78 -7.10 -24.74
N LEU A 675 1.91 -7.69 -24.34
CA LEU A 675 1.99 -8.93 -23.59
C LEU A 675 2.77 -8.68 -22.32
N PHE A 676 2.19 -9.06 -21.18
CA PHE A 676 2.89 -9.23 -19.91
C PHE A 676 2.98 -10.71 -19.60
N ALA A 677 4.13 -11.17 -19.09
CA ALA A 677 4.31 -12.52 -18.58
C ALA A 677 5.20 -12.47 -17.33
N MET A 678 4.86 -13.29 -16.33
CA MET A 678 5.64 -13.50 -15.12
C MET A 678 5.71 -14.98 -14.82
N LEU A 679 6.92 -15.48 -14.56
CA LEU A 679 7.15 -16.80 -13.99
C LEU A 679 7.60 -16.61 -12.54
N TYR A 680 7.12 -17.45 -11.63
CA TYR A 680 7.51 -17.37 -10.23
C TYR A 680 7.69 -18.72 -9.57
N CYS A 681 8.55 -18.75 -8.55
CA CYS A 681 8.69 -19.91 -7.67
C CYS A 681 9.08 -19.49 -6.25
N GLU A 682 8.58 -20.25 -5.28
CA GLU A 682 8.94 -20.23 -3.88
C GLU A 682 9.24 -21.68 -3.46
N PRO A 683 10.51 -22.08 -3.26
CA PRO A 683 10.85 -23.41 -2.77
C PRO A 683 10.25 -23.71 -1.40
N THR A 684 10.14 -24.98 -1.06
CA THR A 684 9.70 -25.44 0.26
C THR A 684 10.51 -24.78 1.39
N TYR A 685 9.84 -24.24 2.39
CA TYR A 685 10.49 -23.71 3.59
C TYR A 685 9.73 -24.07 4.87
N ARG A 686 10.38 -23.86 6.00
CA ARG A 686 9.81 -24.10 7.33
C ARG A 686 9.85 -22.82 8.17
N THR A 687 8.90 -22.68 9.06
CA THR A 687 8.84 -21.61 10.07
C THR A 687 8.18 -22.17 11.32
N TYR A 688 8.80 -22.05 12.46
CA TYR A 688 8.34 -22.67 13.71
C TYR A 688 7.94 -24.16 13.51
N ASN A 689 6.65 -24.47 13.74
CA ASN A 689 6.10 -25.82 13.55
C ASN A 689 5.37 -25.99 12.20
N GLN A 690 5.58 -25.09 11.24
CA GLN A 690 4.93 -25.15 9.93
C GLN A 690 5.91 -25.43 8.79
N LYS A 691 5.47 -26.18 7.79
CA LYS A 691 6.18 -26.43 6.53
C LYS A 691 5.30 -26.02 5.36
N TYR A 692 5.76 -25.06 4.59
CA TYR A 692 5.14 -24.61 3.35
C TYR A 692 5.76 -25.36 2.18
N VAL A 693 4.94 -26.08 1.42
CA VAL A 693 5.39 -26.80 0.24
C VAL A 693 5.62 -25.82 -0.90
N ALA A 694 6.56 -26.13 -1.78
CA ALA A 694 6.97 -25.28 -2.89
C ALA A 694 5.79 -24.81 -3.74
N VAL A 695 5.79 -23.52 -4.07
CA VAL A 695 4.81 -22.89 -4.97
C VAL A 695 5.53 -22.44 -6.24
N TYR A 696 4.95 -22.69 -7.40
CA TYR A 696 5.44 -22.20 -8.68
C TYR A 696 4.26 -21.95 -9.62
N GLY A 697 4.45 -21.03 -10.54
CA GLY A 697 3.39 -20.68 -11.46
C GLY A 697 3.77 -19.61 -12.46
N PHE A 698 2.78 -19.18 -13.20
CA PHE A 698 2.92 -18.06 -14.13
C PHE A 698 1.66 -17.20 -14.17
N ASP A 699 1.87 -15.92 -14.47
CA ASP A 699 0.84 -14.95 -14.80
C ASP A 699 1.10 -14.43 -16.20
N THR A 700 0.05 -14.23 -16.99
CA THR A 700 0.17 -13.62 -18.31
C THR A 700 -1.04 -12.75 -18.62
N SER A 701 -0.81 -11.66 -19.34
CA SER A 701 -1.91 -10.88 -19.90
C SER A 701 -1.61 -10.43 -21.32
N VAL A 702 -2.62 -10.51 -22.16
CA VAL A 702 -2.61 -9.97 -23.53
C VAL A 702 -3.61 -8.84 -23.59
N THR A 703 -3.13 -7.64 -23.91
CA THR A 703 -3.97 -6.45 -24.01
C THR A 703 -3.96 -5.93 -25.44
N LYS A 704 -5.15 -5.64 -25.97
CA LYS A 704 -5.36 -4.98 -27.26
C LYS A 704 -6.01 -3.64 -27.04
N ARG A 705 -5.37 -2.57 -27.49
CA ARG A 705 -6.00 -1.26 -27.62
C ARG A 705 -6.79 -1.23 -28.94
N ILE A 706 -8.11 -1.17 -28.84
CA ILE A 706 -9.02 -1.18 -29.99
C ILE A 706 -9.10 0.22 -30.59
N THR A 707 -9.21 1.23 -29.72
CA THR A 707 -9.16 2.66 -30.08
C THR A 707 -8.25 3.38 -29.08
N PRO A 708 -7.89 4.65 -29.27
CA PRO A 708 -7.14 5.42 -28.26
C PRO A 708 -7.81 5.47 -26.87
N THR A 709 -9.12 5.20 -26.81
CA THR A 709 -9.94 5.27 -25.58
C THR A 709 -10.47 3.92 -25.11
N MET A 710 -10.34 2.86 -25.92
CA MET A 710 -10.90 1.53 -25.59
C MET A 710 -9.84 0.45 -25.65
N GLU A 711 -9.81 -0.39 -24.62
CA GLU A 711 -8.94 -1.57 -24.59
C GLU A 711 -9.65 -2.80 -24.03
N VAL A 712 -9.20 -3.96 -24.48
CA VAL A 712 -9.61 -5.28 -23.98
C VAL A 712 -8.37 -6.03 -23.54
N SER A 713 -8.41 -6.63 -22.35
CA SER A 713 -7.33 -7.41 -21.78
C SER A 713 -7.82 -8.79 -21.38
N LEU A 714 -7.09 -9.82 -21.82
CA LEU A 714 -7.26 -11.18 -21.36
C LEU A 714 -6.07 -11.48 -20.42
N TYR A 715 -6.37 -11.86 -19.19
CA TYR A 715 -5.37 -12.28 -18.20
C TYR A 715 -5.59 -13.75 -17.85
N ALA A 716 -4.51 -14.48 -17.66
CA ALA A 716 -4.51 -15.85 -17.17
C ALA A 716 -3.40 -16.04 -16.14
N SER A 717 -3.72 -16.77 -15.08
CA SER A 717 -2.78 -17.14 -14.02
C SER A 717 -2.91 -18.63 -13.74
N TYR A 718 -1.78 -19.26 -13.51
CA TYR A 718 -1.71 -20.66 -13.05
C TYR A 718 -0.64 -20.79 -11.97
N GLY A 719 -0.98 -21.45 -10.87
CA GLY A 719 -0.05 -21.87 -9.84
C GLY A 719 -0.41 -23.26 -9.33
N ASN A 720 0.58 -24.01 -8.82
CA ASN A 720 0.30 -25.27 -8.16
C ASN A 720 -0.44 -25.02 -6.84
N LEU A 721 -1.07 -26.07 -6.32
CA LEU A 721 -1.83 -26.01 -5.07
C LEU A 721 -0.91 -25.68 -3.90
N ARG A 722 -1.39 -24.82 -3.01
CA ARG A 722 -0.69 -24.49 -1.76
C ARG A 722 -0.99 -25.56 -0.73
N ILE A 723 0.06 -26.20 -0.18
CA ILE A 723 0.01 -27.19 0.87
C ILE A 723 0.78 -26.66 2.07
N LEU A 724 0.15 -26.75 3.24
CA LEU A 724 0.73 -26.39 4.52
C LEU A 724 0.65 -27.57 5.48
N HIS A 725 1.80 -27.98 6.03
CA HIS A 725 1.84 -28.95 7.13
C HIS A 725 2.13 -28.20 8.43
N THR A 726 1.31 -28.44 9.45
CA THR A 726 1.51 -27.96 10.82
C THR A 726 1.83 -29.15 11.71
N TYR A 727 2.98 -29.14 12.34
CA TYR A 727 3.44 -30.20 13.24
C TYR A 727 3.01 -29.84 14.67
N LEU A 728 2.15 -30.68 15.24
CA LEU A 728 1.74 -30.65 16.64
C LEU A 728 2.54 -31.70 17.43
N THR A 729 2.45 -31.71 18.76
CA THR A 729 3.20 -32.65 19.60
C THR A 729 2.95 -34.11 19.23
N ASP A 730 1.72 -34.45 18.92
CA ASP A 730 1.27 -35.83 18.65
C ASP A 730 0.52 -36.00 17.34
N ALA A 731 0.48 -34.95 16.49
CA ALA A 731 -0.24 -34.96 15.21
C ALA A 731 0.45 -34.12 14.16
N VAL A 732 0.14 -34.38 12.89
CA VAL A 732 0.44 -33.51 11.76
C VAL A 732 -0.88 -33.10 11.11
N GLN A 733 -1.10 -31.79 11.03
CA GLN A 733 -2.20 -31.24 10.25
C GLN A 733 -1.72 -30.86 8.86
N THR A 734 -2.45 -31.26 7.84
CA THR A 734 -2.18 -30.91 6.45
C THR A 734 -3.36 -30.14 5.89
N TYR A 735 -3.12 -28.88 5.50
CA TYR A 735 -4.07 -28.08 4.77
C TYR A 735 -3.71 -28.06 3.29
N GLU A 736 -4.66 -28.35 2.43
CA GLU A 736 -4.51 -28.32 0.97
C GLU A 736 -5.70 -27.61 0.32
N ASN A 737 -5.44 -26.59 -0.47
CA ASN A 737 -6.49 -26.00 -1.32
C ASN A 737 -6.62 -26.82 -2.60
N LEU A 738 -7.80 -27.43 -2.83
CA LEU A 738 -8.07 -28.35 -3.94
C LEU A 738 -8.66 -27.67 -5.18
N ILE A 739 -8.91 -26.34 -5.17
CA ILE A 739 -9.35 -25.64 -6.38
C ILE A 739 -8.13 -25.29 -7.22
N PRO A 740 -7.95 -25.98 -8.35
CA PRO A 740 -6.86 -25.65 -9.24
C PRO A 740 -7.10 -24.29 -9.87
N THR A 741 -6.07 -23.52 -9.93
CA THR A 741 -5.98 -22.50 -10.96
C THR A 741 -5.74 -23.21 -12.31
N PRO A 742 -6.43 -22.87 -13.42
CA PRO A 742 -6.26 -21.57 -14.04
C PRO A 742 -7.34 -20.58 -13.65
N TYR A 743 -6.90 -19.40 -13.34
CA TYR A 743 -7.71 -18.19 -13.20
C TYR A 743 -7.63 -17.45 -14.53
N VAL A 744 -8.78 -17.12 -15.11
CA VAL A 744 -8.85 -16.36 -16.37
C VAL A 744 -9.78 -15.17 -16.16
N SER A 745 -9.37 -13.99 -16.61
CA SER A 745 -10.24 -12.83 -16.62
C SER A 745 -10.22 -12.07 -17.93
N LEU A 746 -11.39 -11.59 -18.34
CA LEU A 746 -11.57 -10.70 -19.47
C LEU A 746 -11.96 -9.33 -18.94
N THR A 747 -11.18 -8.31 -19.27
CA THR A 747 -11.43 -6.92 -18.88
C THR A 747 -11.70 -6.07 -20.10
N PHE A 748 -12.81 -5.35 -20.09
CA PHE A 748 -13.09 -4.25 -21.01
C PHE A 748 -12.92 -2.93 -20.29
N ARG A 749 -12.30 -1.93 -20.94
CA ARG A 749 -12.10 -0.59 -20.41
C ARG A 749 -12.37 0.47 -21.48
N TRP A 750 -13.11 1.49 -21.08
CA TRP A 750 -13.36 2.68 -21.87
C TRP A 750 -12.99 3.91 -21.07
N SER A 751 -12.03 4.69 -21.58
CA SER A 751 -11.57 5.95 -20.98
C SER A 751 -12.07 7.12 -21.84
N PHE A 752 -12.54 8.17 -21.21
CA PHE A 752 -13.00 9.38 -21.89
C PHE A 752 -12.45 10.63 -21.19
N ARG A 753 -12.17 11.66 -21.98
CA ARG A 753 -11.64 12.93 -21.46
C ARG A 753 -12.09 14.11 -22.29
N LYS A 754 -12.23 15.27 -21.64
CA LYS A 754 -12.42 16.57 -22.28
C LYS A 754 -11.69 17.62 -21.45
N GLY A 755 -10.97 18.53 -22.12
CA GLY A 755 -10.15 19.55 -21.47
C GLY A 755 -8.65 19.26 -21.58
N ARG A 756 -7.82 20.24 -21.22
CA ARG A 756 -6.36 20.10 -21.12
C ARG A 756 -5.98 19.41 -19.80
N ASP A 757 -4.83 18.80 -19.76
CA ASP A 757 -4.43 17.94 -18.64
C ASP A 757 -4.31 18.68 -17.30
N VAL A 758 -4.98 18.26 -16.25
CA VAL A 758 -5.07 18.85 -14.89
C VAL A 758 -4.53 17.87 -13.85
N SER A 759 -3.78 18.34 -12.87
CA SER A 759 -3.51 17.57 -11.65
C SER A 759 -4.66 17.76 -10.66
N VAL A 760 -5.45 16.72 -10.40
CA VAL A 760 -6.45 16.71 -9.34
C VAL A 760 -5.76 16.20 -8.07
N ARG A 761 -5.57 17.07 -7.06
CA ARG A 761 -5.21 16.63 -5.72
C ARG A 761 -6.44 16.00 -5.07
N ARG A 762 -6.33 14.73 -4.71
CA ARG A 762 -7.39 14.01 -3.99
C ARG A 762 -7.10 14.02 -2.50
N GLU A 763 -8.16 14.09 -1.71
CA GLU A 763 -8.03 13.95 -0.28
C GLU A 763 -7.97 12.46 0.11
N TYR A 764 -7.35 12.18 1.26
CA TYR A 764 -7.14 10.81 1.72
C TYR A 764 -8.39 10.26 2.39
N THR A 765 -8.64 8.97 2.17
CA THR A 765 -9.45 8.17 3.09
C THR A 765 -8.56 7.11 3.74
N THR A 766 -8.71 6.90 5.04
CA THR A 766 -8.03 5.77 5.71
C THR A 766 -8.43 4.48 5.04
N GLN A 767 -7.48 3.57 4.90
CA GLN A 767 -7.82 2.23 4.49
C GLN A 767 -8.91 1.70 5.43
N ARG A 768 -9.90 1.06 4.84
CA ARG A 768 -10.93 0.35 5.60
C ARG A 768 -10.24 -0.55 6.59
N TYR A 769 -10.55 -0.38 7.85
CA TYR A 769 -10.11 -1.28 8.90
C TYR A 769 -10.52 -2.71 8.52
N GLN A 770 -9.57 -3.46 8.03
CA GLN A 770 -9.70 -4.91 7.95
C GLN A 770 -9.20 -5.41 9.30
N GLY A 771 -10.13 -5.56 10.24
CA GLY A 771 -9.87 -6.35 11.43
C GLY A 771 -9.28 -7.68 10.95
N TRP A 772 -8.23 -8.15 11.60
CA TRP A 772 -7.64 -9.44 11.31
C TRP A 772 -8.78 -10.49 11.25
N GLN A 773 -8.95 -11.11 10.09
CA GLN A 773 -9.82 -12.25 9.93
C GLN A 773 -8.90 -13.44 9.71
N PRO A 774 -8.99 -14.49 10.53
CA PRO A 774 -8.38 -15.75 10.17
C PRO A 774 -8.97 -16.14 8.81
N ARG A 775 -8.11 -16.38 7.85
CA ARG A 775 -8.50 -16.98 6.57
C ARG A 775 -8.70 -18.48 6.78
#